data_05fb5f4ec9f8a1e5b6664d1792eb8609
#
_entry.id   05fb5f4ec9f8a1e5b6664d1792eb8609
#
_cell.length_a   1.000
_cell.length_b   1.000
_cell.length_c   1.000
_cell.angle_alpha   90.00
_cell.angle_beta   90.00
_cell.angle_gamma   90.00
#
_symmetry.space_group_name_H-M   'P 1'
#
loop_
_entity.id
_entity.type
_entity.pdbx_description
1 polymer ?
#
loop_
_entity_poly.entity_id
_entity_poly.type
_entity_poly.pdbx_seq_one_letter_code
_entity_poly.pdbx_strand_id
1 'polypeptide(L)'
;MRKFIAILSVFAITYTSVTFYTAGISETAVATSEQIEDVFYDDFSSGTLDPDKWLVAYKNWGGKVTENGEKVDYNGGVIPQNVSVQNGKLVLTGNGNLYQGDLKGVNKDGSQRADGKRTGAAIATKEYYASGSYEVVAKVSPELGACSAIWTFEYEENWDTGAITNHEIDIEMPGRPNAEKTNQSYQYALCNTWIGENEGEYRTGYTDIGVNQADGAFHKYRFDWHTGDENEEARVEFYFDDVLVYTSKEYIPTNAGRLWLGLWFPNSWAGTPDFETSDFEIDSVKITPFHEAGDTAQNETYPEDGWGNLEDISHKSSVQGDVNADGTFDVSDVVLLQKWLLGIPDAKLTDWKAADFCEDDTLNVLDLCRMKQKLTAIEFPTNQVYVKNTEELKAALENAKAGDEIILAEGEYIYSGDTSKGYMFTGTADGTEEKPIILRSENPDQPAILSGSSVAENYALSILGDWWEIKDLKVTDAQKGIMIDNSNHTKIVNCEVYHIGSEGIHLRDNSSNCLIERCNVHDTGVVSPGYGEAIYVGSAESTTEYGHECHYNTIRNCKLGPNVAAEHVDIKEYTIGTTVENCTFDGTGMSGENYAKSFINIKGNDCIIRNNVGYRNGCTAIQRAFEQNNVVDGWGQNASVYGNQVYMDTATNVLGKKMYFLNAWDCSATVWDNFMAYDGELFSVDHEDDHWNYYNCNLLTYGGK
;
A
#
# COMPACT_ATOMS: atom_id res chain seq x y z
N MET A 1 -7.97 39.75 -50.05
CA MET A 1 -6.65 40.08 -50.65
C MET A 1 -5.59 40.05 -49.55
N ARG A 2 -4.51 39.39 -49.83
CA ARG A 2 -3.27 39.16 -49.08
C ARG A 2 -3.23 37.94 -48.19
N LYS A 3 -2.59 36.93 -48.78
CA LYS A 3 -2.02 35.71 -48.18
C LYS A 3 -0.85 36.07 -47.27
N PHE A 4 -0.67 35.35 -46.16
CA PHE A 4 0.65 35.19 -45.56
C PHE A 4 0.99 33.70 -45.47
N ILE A 5 2.15 33.41 -46.00
CA ILE A 5 2.78 32.10 -46.12
C ILE A 5 3.61 31.88 -44.85
N ALA A 6 3.43 30.75 -44.20
CA ALA A 6 4.30 30.29 -43.10
C ALA A 6 5.40 29.41 -43.69
N ILE A 7 6.64 29.73 -43.35
CA ILE A 7 7.86 29.02 -43.75
C ILE A 7 8.17 27.99 -42.65
N LEU A 8 8.19 26.71 -43.06
CA LEU A 8 8.75 25.62 -42.24
C LEU A 8 10.28 25.62 -42.44
N SER A 9 11.04 25.73 -41.37
CA SER A 9 12.49 25.49 -41.35
C SER A 9 12.76 24.08 -40.82
N VAL A 10 13.26 23.24 -41.72
CA VAL A 10 13.78 21.90 -41.41
C VAL A 10 15.26 22.05 -41.07
N PHE A 11 15.66 21.68 -39.85
CA PHE A 11 17.08 21.52 -39.53
C PHE A 11 17.47 20.05 -39.75
N ALA A 12 18.33 19.82 -40.72
CA ALA A 12 19.03 18.57 -40.93
C ALA A 12 20.33 18.57 -40.09
N ILE A 13 20.46 17.61 -39.18
CA ILE A 13 21.73 17.36 -38.46
C ILE A 13 22.47 16.26 -39.20
N THR A 14 23.61 16.63 -39.78
CA THR A 14 24.58 15.70 -40.39
C THR A 14 25.47 15.08 -39.33
N TYR A 15 25.47 13.76 -39.26
CA TYR A 15 26.43 12.99 -38.48
C TYR A 15 27.76 12.88 -39.29
N THR A 16 28.84 13.38 -38.73
CA THR A 16 30.22 13.07 -39.16
C THR A 16 30.78 11.96 -38.27
N SER A 17 31.00 10.81 -38.85
CA SER A 17 31.70 9.68 -38.25
C SER A 17 33.21 9.94 -38.20
N VAL A 18 33.79 9.89 -36.99
CA VAL A 18 35.24 9.85 -36.77
C VAL A 18 35.60 8.40 -36.40
N THR A 19 36.36 7.75 -37.25
CA THR A 19 36.86 6.39 -37.05
C THR A 19 38.19 6.44 -36.33
N PHE A 20 38.25 5.91 -35.10
CA PHE A 20 39.52 5.60 -34.42
C PHE A 20 39.77 4.10 -34.50
N TYR A 21 40.88 3.72 -35.11
CA TYR A 21 41.44 2.38 -35.05
C TYR A 21 42.28 2.25 -33.77
N THR A 22 41.92 1.34 -32.89
CA THR A 22 42.82 0.73 -31.92
C THR A 22 42.62 -0.76 -31.92
N ALA A 23 43.74 -1.49 -31.98
CA ALA A 23 43.79 -2.93 -32.07
C ALA A 23 43.48 -3.59 -30.71
N GLY A 24 42.68 -4.66 -30.81
CA GLY A 24 42.68 -5.90 -30.08
C GLY A 24 42.84 -5.90 -28.58
N ILE A 25 41.71 -6.13 -27.88
CA ILE A 25 41.63 -7.22 -26.86
C ILE A 25 40.14 -7.64 -26.87
N SER A 26 39.89 -8.91 -27.15
CA SER A 26 38.59 -9.55 -27.11
C SER A 26 38.27 -9.87 -25.66
N GLU A 27 37.37 -9.11 -25.05
CA GLU A 27 36.54 -9.59 -23.97
C GLU A 27 35.09 -9.28 -24.35
N THR A 28 34.36 -10.32 -24.68
CA THR A 28 32.91 -10.28 -24.83
C THR A 28 32.29 -10.06 -23.46
N ALA A 29 32.12 -8.79 -23.12
CA ALA A 29 31.13 -8.39 -22.11
C ALA A 29 29.76 -8.55 -22.77
N VAL A 30 29.08 -9.63 -22.43
CA VAL A 30 27.63 -9.72 -22.63
C VAL A 30 27.02 -8.68 -21.69
N ALA A 31 26.61 -7.56 -22.24
CA ALA A 31 25.70 -6.67 -21.54
C ALA A 31 24.37 -7.42 -21.41
N THR A 32 24.13 -8.02 -20.25
CA THR A 32 22.78 -8.36 -19.83
C THR A 32 22.04 -7.04 -19.72
N SER A 33 21.09 -6.80 -20.64
CA SER A 33 20.03 -5.85 -20.40
C SER A 33 19.33 -6.34 -19.13
N GLU A 34 19.40 -5.58 -18.04
CA GLU A 34 18.46 -5.76 -16.94
C GLU A 34 17.08 -5.61 -17.55
N GLN A 35 16.36 -6.73 -17.68
CA GLN A 35 14.92 -6.70 -17.89
C GLN A 35 14.36 -6.10 -16.60
N ILE A 36 13.65 -4.98 -16.74
CA ILE A 36 12.75 -4.48 -15.71
C ILE A 36 11.73 -5.61 -15.57
N GLU A 37 11.77 -6.35 -14.48
CA GLU A 37 10.77 -7.37 -14.16
C GLU A 37 9.43 -6.66 -14.08
N ASP A 38 8.44 -7.11 -14.85
CA ASP A 38 7.05 -6.68 -14.76
C ASP A 38 6.41 -7.31 -13.51
N VAL A 39 6.87 -6.86 -12.34
CA VAL A 39 6.37 -7.34 -11.05
C VAL A 39 5.01 -6.69 -10.77
N PHE A 40 3.98 -7.52 -10.65
CA PHE A 40 2.72 -7.07 -10.08
C PHE A 40 2.84 -6.99 -8.55
N TYR A 41 2.44 -5.86 -7.97
CA TYR A 41 2.41 -5.70 -6.53
C TYR A 41 1.25 -4.81 -6.10
N ASP A 42 0.54 -5.22 -5.05
CA ASP A 42 -0.46 -4.41 -4.37
C ASP A 42 -0.48 -4.74 -2.87
N ASP A 43 -0.38 -3.72 -2.03
CA ASP A 43 -0.48 -3.81 -0.57
C ASP A 43 -1.74 -3.10 -0.02
N PHE A 44 -2.63 -2.71 -0.91
CA PHE A 44 -3.90 -2.06 -0.60
C PHE A 44 -3.80 -0.80 0.27
N SER A 45 -2.58 -0.26 0.41
CA SER A 45 -2.30 0.91 1.25
C SER A 45 -2.94 2.20 0.75
N SER A 46 -3.39 2.22 -0.52
CA SER A 46 -4.16 3.33 -1.11
C SER A 46 -5.51 3.57 -0.41
N GLY A 47 -6.01 2.57 0.36
CA GLY A 47 -7.31 2.62 1.01
C GLY A 47 -8.49 2.31 0.08
N THR A 48 -8.24 2.08 -1.20
CA THR A 48 -9.23 1.67 -2.21
C THR A 48 -8.67 0.56 -3.06
N LEU A 49 -9.55 -0.26 -3.67
CA LEU A 49 -9.13 -1.25 -4.64
C LEU A 49 -8.68 -0.53 -5.93
N ASP A 50 -7.46 -0.83 -6.38
CA ASP A 50 -6.87 -0.21 -7.57
C ASP A 50 -7.58 -0.70 -8.84
N PRO A 51 -8.32 0.18 -9.55
CA PRO A 51 -9.09 -0.20 -10.73
C PRO A 51 -8.21 -0.55 -11.94
N ASP A 52 -6.94 -0.18 -11.94
CA ASP A 52 -6.02 -0.55 -13.01
C ASP A 52 -5.42 -1.95 -12.82
N LYS A 53 -5.52 -2.49 -11.60
CA LYS A 53 -5.00 -3.82 -11.24
C LYS A 53 -6.08 -4.88 -11.14
N TRP A 54 -7.29 -4.54 -10.68
CA TRP A 54 -8.28 -5.50 -10.23
C TRP A 54 -9.62 -5.39 -10.96
N LEU A 55 -10.26 -6.54 -11.11
CA LEU A 55 -11.67 -6.72 -11.48
C LEU A 55 -12.40 -7.30 -10.27
N VAL A 56 -13.66 -6.93 -10.09
CA VAL A 56 -14.51 -7.46 -9.01
C VAL A 56 -15.52 -8.44 -9.56
N ALA A 57 -15.63 -9.61 -8.94
CA ALA A 57 -16.51 -10.65 -9.40
C ALA A 57 -17.97 -10.44 -8.92
N TYR A 58 -18.89 -10.62 -9.86
CA TYR A 58 -20.32 -10.71 -9.62
C TYR A 58 -20.85 -11.97 -10.31
N LYS A 59 -20.80 -13.10 -9.61
CA LYS A 59 -21.13 -14.39 -10.20
C LYS A 59 -21.52 -15.44 -9.16
N ASN A 60 -22.15 -16.48 -9.62
CA ASN A 60 -22.41 -17.68 -8.83
C ASN A 60 -21.81 -18.90 -9.52
N TRP A 61 -20.93 -19.59 -8.81
CA TRP A 61 -20.42 -20.91 -9.17
C TRP A 61 -20.66 -21.90 -8.02
N GLY A 62 -20.56 -23.18 -8.30
CA GLY A 62 -20.72 -24.24 -7.31
C GLY A 62 -21.95 -25.12 -7.58
N GLY A 63 -22.13 -26.07 -6.67
CA GLY A 63 -23.12 -27.14 -6.83
C GLY A 63 -24.55 -26.76 -6.46
N LYS A 64 -25.47 -27.64 -6.84
CA LYS A 64 -26.86 -27.59 -6.40
C LYS A 64 -27.10 -28.56 -5.26
N VAL A 65 -27.99 -28.20 -4.35
CA VAL A 65 -28.53 -29.08 -3.29
C VAL A 65 -30.01 -29.28 -3.50
N THR A 66 -30.58 -30.30 -2.85
CA THR A 66 -32.02 -30.51 -2.86
C THR A 66 -32.62 -29.98 -1.58
N GLU A 67 -33.40 -28.91 -1.67
CA GLU A 67 -34.15 -28.30 -0.58
C GLU A 67 -35.65 -28.43 -0.89
N ASN A 68 -36.43 -28.95 0.03
CA ASN A 68 -37.88 -29.15 -0.13
C ASN A 68 -38.29 -29.88 -1.42
N GLY A 69 -37.44 -30.76 -1.97
CA GLY A 69 -37.66 -31.52 -3.19
C GLY A 69 -37.27 -30.81 -4.48
N GLU A 70 -36.79 -29.59 -4.41
CA GLU A 70 -36.30 -28.81 -5.55
C GLU A 70 -34.78 -28.71 -5.56
N LYS A 71 -34.18 -28.59 -6.75
CA LYS A 71 -32.75 -28.34 -6.94
C LYS A 71 -32.49 -26.84 -6.89
N VAL A 72 -31.81 -26.37 -5.85
CA VAL A 72 -31.44 -24.96 -5.65
C VAL A 72 -29.92 -24.82 -5.61
N ASP A 73 -29.41 -23.65 -5.97
CA ASP A 73 -27.99 -23.37 -5.83
C ASP A 73 -27.60 -23.31 -4.35
N TYR A 74 -26.51 -24.00 -3.99
CA TYR A 74 -26.06 -24.09 -2.59
C TYR A 74 -25.57 -22.75 -2.06
N ASN A 75 -24.66 -22.11 -2.79
CA ASN A 75 -24.11 -20.83 -2.38
C ASN A 75 -24.92 -19.64 -2.93
N GLY A 76 -24.66 -18.47 -2.36
CA GLY A 76 -25.26 -17.20 -2.76
C GLY A 76 -24.43 -16.44 -3.81
N GLY A 77 -23.39 -17.07 -4.36
CA GLY A 77 -22.44 -16.43 -5.26
C GLY A 77 -21.46 -15.48 -4.54
N VAL A 78 -20.74 -14.69 -5.31
CA VAL A 78 -19.90 -13.59 -4.84
C VAL A 78 -20.45 -12.29 -5.37
N ILE A 79 -20.36 -11.23 -4.56
CA ILE A 79 -20.92 -9.91 -4.88
C ILE A 79 -19.93 -8.79 -4.55
N PRO A 80 -19.94 -7.69 -5.32
CA PRO A 80 -19.05 -6.56 -5.09
C PRO A 80 -19.21 -5.91 -3.70
N GLN A 81 -20.41 -5.91 -3.14
CA GLN A 81 -20.71 -5.32 -1.83
C GLN A 81 -19.94 -5.97 -0.68
N ASN A 82 -19.47 -7.19 -0.89
CA ASN A 82 -18.65 -7.94 0.07
C ASN A 82 -17.15 -7.72 -0.13
N VAL A 83 -16.74 -6.84 -1.05
CA VAL A 83 -15.34 -6.45 -1.29
C VAL A 83 -15.11 -5.06 -0.73
N SER A 84 -14.12 -4.90 0.13
CA SER A 84 -13.74 -3.60 0.68
C SER A 84 -12.23 -3.52 0.94
N VAL A 85 -11.70 -2.31 1.03
CA VAL A 85 -10.35 -2.06 1.55
C VAL A 85 -10.49 -1.32 2.87
N GLN A 86 -10.00 -1.91 3.95
CA GLN A 86 -10.13 -1.39 5.30
C GLN A 86 -8.76 -1.42 6.00
N ASN A 87 -8.36 -0.31 6.58
CA ASN A 87 -7.07 -0.21 7.29
C ASN A 87 -5.87 -0.66 6.45
N GLY A 88 -5.87 -0.33 5.16
CA GLY A 88 -4.80 -0.71 4.24
C GLY A 88 -4.75 -2.21 3.94
N LYS A 89 -5.86 -2.93 4.03
CA LYS A 89 -5.97 -4.35 3.69
C LYS A 89 -7.21 -4.59 2.84
N LEU A 90 -7.10 -5.49 1.88
CA LEU A 90 -8.28 -6.01 1.20
C LEU A 90 -9.05 -6.93 2.15
N VAL A 91 -10.34 -6.70 2.27
CA VAL A 91 -11.26 -7.50 3.09
C VAL A 91 -12.33 -8.09 2.18
N LEU A 92 -12.36 -9.42 2.10
CA LEU A 92 -13.36 -10.19 1.39
C LEU A 92 -14.30 -10.82 2.41
N THR A 93 -15.52 -10.32 2.51
CA THR A 93 -16.50 -10.75 3.52
C THR A 93 -17.37 -11.89 2.99
N GLY A 94 -17.60 -12.89 3.82
CA GLY A 94 -18.51 -13.99 3.59
C GLY A 94 -19.71 -13.97 4.55
N ASN A 95 -20.93 -14.01 4.02
CA ASN A 95 -22.17 -14.07 4.79
C ASN A 95 -22.61 -15.53 4.99
N GLY A 96 -22.56 -16.02 6.21
CA GLY A 96 -22.95 -17.39 6.56
C GLY A 96 -24.47 -17.61 6.62
N ASN A 97 -24.88 -18.79 7.12
CA ASN A 97 -26.30 -19.15 7.25
C ASN A 97 -27.06 -18.31 8.28
N LEU A 98 -26.36 -17.70 9.22
CA LEU A 98 -26.97 -16.86 10.27
C LEU A 98 -27.08 -15.39 9.87
N TYR A 99 -26.62 -15.02 8.68
CA TYR A 99 -26.71 -13.66 8.16
C TYR A 99 -28.16 -13.16 8.11
N GLN A 100 -28.40 -11.97 8.65
CA GLN A 100 -29.72 -11.32 8.75
C GLN A 100 -29.75 -9.94 8.07
N GLY A 101 -28.62 -9.51 7.43
CA GLY A 101 -28.54 -8.22 6.76
C GLY A 101 -29.31 -8.17 5.44
N ASP A 102 -29.30 -7.01 4.82
CA ASP A 102 -30.11 -6.71 3.62
C ASP A 102 -29.44 -7.07 2.30
N LEU A 103 -28.12 -7.40 2.31
CA LEU A 103 -27.42 -7.80 1.09
C LEU A 103 -28.03 -9.06 0.52
N LYS A 104 -28.10 -9.13 -0.79
CA LYS A 104 -28.62 -10.25 -1.55
C LYS A 104 -27.54 -10.89 -2.38
N GLY A 105 -27.56 -12.20 -2.44
CA GLY A 105 -26.69 -12.96 -3.34
C GLY A 105 -27.16 -12.94 -4.79
N VAL A 106 -26.45 -13.67 -5.63
CA VAL A 106 -26.71 -13.81 -7.07
C VAL A 106 -26.95 -15.28 -7.43
N ASN A 107 -27.86 -15.54 -8.33
CA ASN A 107 -28.09 -16.83 -8.92
C ASN A 107 -27.17 -17.08 -10.13
N LYS A 108 -27.07 -18.33 -10.60
CA LYS A 108 -26.27 -18.67 -11.79
C LYS A 108 -26.70 -17.94 -13.08
N ASP A 109 -27.94 -17.54 -13.16
CA ASP A 109 -28.50 -16.79 -14.31
C ASP A 109 -28.28 -15.27 -14.17
N GLY A 110 -27.54 -14.83 -13.15
CA GLY A 110 -27.27 -13.41 -12.86
C GLY A 110 -28.40 -12.68 -12.15
N SER A 111 -29.53 -13.33 -11.89
CA SER A 111 -30.63 -12.72 -11.14
C SER A 111 -30.31 -12.64 -9.64
N GLN A 112 -30.88 -11.64 -8.97
CA GLN A 112 -30.71 -11.45 -7.53
C GLN A 112 -31.41 -12.57 -6.73
N ARG A 113 -30.77 -13.06 -5.68
CA ARG A 113 -31.35 -14.03 -4.74
C ARG A 113 -32.35 -13.35 -3.81
N ALA A 114 -33.15 -14.19 -3.15
CA ALA A 114 -34.10 -13.73 -2.12
C ALA A 114 -33.38 -13.32 -0.82
N ASP A 115 -32.20 -13.86 -0.56
CA ASP A 115 -31.39 -13.60 0.65
C ASP A 115 -29.90 -13.45 0.31
N GLY A 116 -29.10 -13.05 1.30
CA GLY A 116 -27.65 -12.91 1.20
C GLY A 116 -26.86 -14.05 1.84
N LYS A 117 -27.49 -15.16 2.18
CA LYS A 117 -26.83 -16.28 2.86
C LYS A 117 -25.89 -17.03 1.92
N ARG A 118 -24.75 -17.45 2.47
CA ARG A 118 -23.68 -18.12 1.73
C ARG A 118 -23.20 -17.29 0.53
N THR A 119 -23.16 -15.97 0.72
CA THR A 119 -22.71 -15.02 -0.29
C THR A 119 -21.33 -14.53 0.10
N GLY A 120 -20.38 -14.70 -0.78
CA GLY A 120 -18.98 -14.34 -0.58
C GLY A 120 -18.53 -13.12 -1.39
N ALA A 121 -17.23 -13.03 -1.57
CA ALA A 121 -16.54 -11.99 -2.33
C ALA A 121 -15.41 -12.59 -3.14
N ALA A 122 -15.10 -12.05 -4.31
CA ALA A 122 -13.91 -12.38 -5.06
C ALA A 122 -13.46 -11.22 -5.96
N ILE A 123 -12.15 -11.16 -6.19
CA ILE A 123 -11.52 -10.26 -7.15
C ILE A 123 -10.56 -11.04 -8.04
N ALA A 124 -10.22 -10.49 -9.21
CA ALA A 124 -9.25 -11.06 -10.13
C ALA A 124 -8.33 -9.96 -10.68
N THR A 125 -7.09 -10.33 -11.04
CA THR A 125 -6.20 -9.39 -11.73
C THR A 125 -6.76 -9.03 -13.11
N LYS A 126 -6.52 -7.78 -13.58
CA LYS A 126 -6.85 -7.40 -14.96
C LYS A 126 -5.97 -8.10 -15.98
N GLU A 127 -4.71 -8.20 -15.65
CA GLU A 127 -3.72 -8.85 -16.51
C GLU A 127 -3.70 -10.36 -16.29
N TYR A 128 -3.22 -11.07 -17.28
CA TYR A 128 -3.01 -12.50 -17.28
C TYR A 128 -1.52 -12.80 -17.04
N TYR A 129 -1.24 -13.80 -16.23
CA TYR A 129 0.11 -14.22 -15.87
C TYR A 129 0.24 -15.72 -16.07
N ALA A 130 1.43 -16.16 -16.52
CA ALA A 130 1.78 -17.57 -16.67
C ALA A 130 2.82 -17.99 -15.60
N SER A 131 3.94 -18.62 -15.99
CA SER A 131 4.96 -19.01 -15.03
C SER A 131 5.42 -17.86 -14.16
N GLY A 132 5.56 -18.10 -12.87
CA GLY A 132 5.91 -17.05 -11.92
C GLY A 132 5.81 -17.50 -10.47
N SER A 133 6.27 -16.64 -9.57
CA SER A 133 6.05 -16.74 -8.12
C SER A 133 4.87 -15.87 -7.73
N TYR A 134 3.86 -16.48 -7.13
CA TYR A 134 2.60 -15.85 -6.71
C TYR A 134 2.54 -15.85 -5.19
N GLU A 135 2.72 -14.69 -4.59
CA GLU A 135 2.81 -14.51 -3.14
C GLU A 135 1.59 -13.71 -2.64
N VAL A 136 0.90 -14.22 -1.63
CA VAL A 136 -0.24 -13.56 -0.98
C VAL A 136 -0.05 -13.63 0.53
N VAL A 137 0.02 -12.48 1.19
CA VAL A 137 0.04 -12.40 2.65
C VAL A 137 -1.38 -12.17 3.13
N ALA A 138 -1.93 -13.13 3.86
CA ALA A 138 -3.35 -13.14 4.18
C ALA A 138 -3.66 -13.79 5.53
N LYS A 139 -4.80 -13.38 6.11
CA LYS A 139 -5.41 -14.00 7.29
C LYS A 139 -6.72 -14.66 6.87
N VAL A 140 -6.77 -15.97 6.94
CA VAL A 140 -7.91 -16.77 6.47
C VAL A 140 -9.11 -16.71 7.40
N SER A 141 -10.31 -16.91 6.82
CA SER A 141 -11.53 -17.12 7.61
C SER A 141 -11.44 -18.41 8.43
N PRO A 142 -11.66 -18.36 9.76
CA PRO A 142 -11.66 -19.55 10.60
C PRO A 142 -13.02 -20.29 10.61
N GLU A 143 -14.02 -19.84 9.85
CA GLU A 143 -15.39 -20.26 10.02
C GLU A 143 -15.76 -21.48 9.16
N LEU A 144 -16.49 -22.43 9.76
CA LEU A 144 -16.97 -23.63 9.09
C LEU A 144 -17.82 -23.30 7.87
N GLY A 145 -17.53 -23.96 6.77
CA GLY A 145 -18.30 -23.80 5.52
C GLY A 145 -17.84 -22.65 4.64
N ALA A 146 -16.98 -21.76 5.14
CA ALA A 146 -16.29 -20.77 4.33
C ALA A 146 -14.96 -21.34 3.80
N CYS A 147 -14.57 -20.94 2.60
CA CYS A 147 -13.28 -21.26 2.00
C CYS A 147 -12.61 -19.98 1.51
N SER A 148 -11.50 -19.62 2.16
CA SER A 148 -10.58 -18.63 1.63
C SER A 148 -9.78 -19.30 0.51
N ALA A 149 -9.63 -18.64 -0.64
CA ALA A 149 -9.00 -19.24 -1.81
C ALA A 149 -8.12 -18.24 -2.56
N ILE A 150 -7.00 -18.75 -3.05
CA ILE A 150 -6.03 -18.07 -3.90
C ILE A 150 -5.84 -19.00 -5.10
N TRP A 151 -6.15 -18.52 -6.32
CA TRP A 151 -6.03 -19.39 -7.47
C TRP A 151 -5.70 -18.61 -8.75
N THR A 152 -5.04 -19.27 -9.70
CA THR A 152 -4.99 -18.82 -11.09
C THR A 152 -6.07 -19.52 -11.87
N PHE A 153 -6.66 -18.83 -12.83
CA PHE A 153 -7.74 -19.40 -13.60
C PHE A 153 -7.77 -18.89 -15.03
N GLU A 154 -7.84 -19.84 -15.96
CA GLU A 154 -8.16 -19.61 -17.36
C GLU A 154 -9.03 -20.75 -17.83
N TYR A 155 -10.20 -20.41 -18.37
CA TYR A 155 -11.22 -21.38 -18.75
C TYR A 155 -11.58 -21.21 -20.22
N GLU A 156 -11.64 -22.33 -20.92
CA GLU A 156 -12.02 -22.39 -22.31
C GLU A 156 -13.06 -23.49 -22.53
N GLU A 157 -14.19 -23.16 -23.16
CA GLU A 157 -15.16 -24.12 -23.63
C GLU A 157 -15.29 -24.06 -25.15
N ASN A 158 -15.01 -25.17 -25.82
CA ASN A 158 -15.24 -25.29 -27.23
C ASN A 158 -16.69 -25.64 -27.50
N TRP A 159 -17.51 -24.69 -27.88
CA TRP A 159 -18.94 -24.83 -28.08
C TRP A 159 -19.33 -25.83 -29.19
N ASP A 160 -18.45 -26.10 -30.15
CA ASP A 160 -18.69 -27.04 -31.25
C ASP A 160 -18.48 -28.50 -30.82
N THR A 161 -17.53 -28.75 -29.91
CA THR A 161 -17.15 -30.09 -29.47
C THR A 161 -17.59 -30.40 -28.05
N GLY A 162 -17.89 -29.38 -27.24
CA GLY A 162 -18.12 -29.49 -25.80
C GLY A 162 -16.86 -29.84 -25.01
N ALA A 163 -15.66 -29.66 -25.60
CA ALA A 163 -14.44 -29.85 -24.90
C ALA A 163 -14.15 -28.64 -24.00
N ILE A 164 -13.75 -28.90 -22.76
CA ILE A 164 -13.41 -27.89 -21.76
C ILE A 164 -11.93 -28.03 -21.41
N THR A 165 -11.24 -26.91 -21.40
CA THR A 165 -9.93 -26.76 -20.75
C THR A 165 -10.08 -25.88 -19.54
N ASN A 166 -9.49 -26.27 -18.42
CA ASN A 166 -9.54 -25.54 -17.18
C ASN A 166 -8.10 -25.41 -16.63
N HIS A 167 -7.40 -24.36 -17.06
CA HIS A 167 -6.04 -24.11 -16.57
C HIS A 167 -6.11 -23.39 -15.22
N GLU A 168 -5.93 -24.17 -14.14
CA GLU A 168 -6.14 -23.68 -12.78
C GLU A 168 -5.10 -24.22 -11.80
N ILE A 169 -4.65 -23.37 -10.90
CA ILE A 169 -3.79 -23.72 -9.77
C ILE A 169 -4.42 -23.11 -8.53
N ASP A 170 -4.69 -23.93 -7.49
CA ASP A 170 -5.38 -23.49 -6.29
C ASP A 170 -4.56 -23.66 -5.01
N ILE A 171 -4.71 -22.70 -4.11
CA ILE A 171 -4.58 -22.89 -2.67
C ILE A 171 -5.95 -22.60 -2.05
N GLU A 172 -6.68 -23.64 -1.65
CA GLU A 172 -7.98 -23.50 -1.01
C GLU A 172 -7.88 -23.84 0.48
N MET A 173 -8.30 -22.92 1.32
CA MET A 173 -8.16 -22.98 2.77
C MET A 173 -9.55 -23.01 3.42
N PRO A 174 -10.15 -24.20 3.62
CA PRO A 174 -11.42 -24.33 4.30
C PRO A 174 -11.27 -23.93 5.78
N GLY A 175 -12.29 -23.30 6.34
CA GLY A 175 -12.36 -22.85 7.71
C GLY A 175 -12.31 -23.98 8.74
N ARG A 176 -13.09 -23.89 9.83
CA ARG A 176 -13.10 -24.90 10.89
C ARG A 176 -13.18 -26.33 10.33
N PRO A 177 -12.47 -27.29 10.93
CA PRO A 177 -12.51 -28.67 10.48
C PRO A 177 -13.94 -29.22 10.50
N ASN A 178 -14.32 -29.89 9.41
CA ASN A 178 -15.54 -30.67 9.37
C ASN A 178 -15.30 -31.98 10.15
N ALA A 179 -16.05 -32.20 11.24
CA ALA A 179 -15.90 -33.38 12.09
C ALA A 179 -16.09 -34.72 11.37
N GLU A 180 -16.77 -34.72 10.24
CA GLU A 180 -17.02 -35.90 9.41
C GLU A 180 -15.88 -36.24 8.45
N LYS A 181 -14.92 -35.32 8.25
CA LYS A 181 -13.80 -35.47 7.34
C LYS A 181 -12.48 -35.18 8.06
N THR A 182 -11.76 -36.23 8.40
CA THR A 182 -10.53 -36.18 9.22
C THR A 182 -9.38 -35.36 8.60
N ASN A 183 -9.43 -35.11 7.28
CA ASN A 183 -8.40 -34.33 6.58
C ASN A 183 -8.70 -32.83 6.51
N GLN A 184 -9.86 -32.37 6.93
CA GLN A 184 -10.22 -30.95 6.95
C GLN A 184 -9.92 -30.40 8.34
N SER A 185 -8.79 -29.76 8.49
CA SER A 185 -8.36 -29.07 9.69
C SER A 185 -7.63 -27.79 9.31
N TYR A 186 -7.40 -26.94 10.30
CA TYR A 186 -6.60 -25.71 10.10
C TYR A 186 -5.15 -25.95 9.65
N GLN A 187 -4.68 -27.19 9.66
CA GLN A 187 -3.35 -27.58 9.20
C GLN A 187 -3.34 -28.03 7.73
N TYR A 188 -4.45 -28.00 7.03
CA TYR A 188 -4.54 -28.46 5.67
C TYR A 188 -5.04 -27.38 4.73
N ALA A 189 -4.45 -27.32 3.54
CA ALA A 189 -4.97 -26.62 2.36
C ALA A 189 -5.12 -27.62 1.21
N LEU A 190 -6.02 -27.32 0.26
CA LEU A 190 -6.03 -28.04 -1.01
C LEU A 190 -5.07 -27.31 -1.94
N CYS A 191 -4.04 -28.03 -2.38
CA CYS A 191 -3.09 -27.57 -3.37
C CYS A 191 -3.37 -28.31 -4.68
N ASN A 192 -4.08 -27.69 -5.59
CA ASN A 192 -4.60 -28.36 -6.78
C ASN A 192 -3.96 -27.83 -8.06
N THR A 193 -4.00 -28.68 -9.11
CA THR A 193 -3.59 -28.31 -10.47
C THR A 193 -4.54 -28.94 -11.47
N TRP A 194 -5.00 -28.17 -12.48
CA TRP A 194 -6.00 -28.56 -13.47
C TRP A 194 -5.58 -28.14 -14.87
N ILE A 195 -5.86 -29.02 -15.85
CA ILE A 195 -5.79 -28.72 -17.29
C ILE A 195 -7.12 -28.99 -18.00
N GLY A 196 -8.11 -29.50 -17.26
CA GLY A 196 -9.45 -29.84 -17.72
C GLY A 196 -10.33 -30.27 -16.56
N GLU A 197 -11.60 -30.59 -16.81
CA GLU A 197 -12.58 -30.97 -15.78
C GLU A 197 -12.82 -32.49 -15.70
N ASN A 198 -12.33 -33.27 -16.65
CA ASN A 198 -12.54 -34.70 -16.66
C ASN A 198 -11.59 -35.46 -15.74
N GLU A 199 -12.00 -36.64 -15.27
CA GLU A 199 -11.12 -37.52 -14.51
C GLU A 199 -9.84 -37.81 -15.31
N GLY A 200 -8.67 -37.54 -14.71
CA GLY A 200 -7.36 -37.66 -15.35
C GLY A 200 -6.86 -36.36 -16.02
N GLU A 201 -7.53 -35.24 -15.80
CA GLU A 201 -7.10 -33.90 -16.26
C GLU A 201 -6.84 -32.94 -15.09
N TYR A 202 -6.91 -33.43 -13.86
CA TYR A 202 -6.63 -32.65 -12.66
C TYR A 202 -6.01 -33.50 -11.54
N ARG A 203 -5.31 -32.82 -10.67
CA ARG A 203 -4.85 -33.35 -9.37
C ARG A 203 -5.39 -32.47 -8.25
N THR A 204 -6.13 -33.07 -7.32
CA THR A 204 -6.64 -32.40 -6.13
C THR A 204 -6.31 -33.21 -4.87
N GLY A 205 -6.14 -32.54 -3.75
CA GLY A 205 -5.95 -33.20 -2.46
C GLY A 205 -5.48 -32.28 -1.36
N TYR A 206 -5.76 -32.71 -0.12
CA TYR A 206 -5.31 -31.99 1.08
C TYR A 206 -3.81 -32.13 1.27
N THR A 207 -3.15 -31.03 1.48
CA THR A 207 -1.72 -30.91 1.81
C THR A 207 -1.62 -30.48 3.26
N ASP A 208 -0.80 -31.19 4.05
CA ASP A 208 -0.47 -30.83 5.42
C ASP A 208 0.55 -29.70 5.40
N ILE A 209 0.16 -28.54 5.91
CA ILE A 209 1.03 -27.36 6.01
C ILE A 209 1.76 -27.28 7.36
N GLY A 210 1.49 -28.23 8.28
CA GLY A 210 2.23 -28.44 9.51
C GLY A 210 1.89 -27.50 10.67
N VAL A 211 1.12 -26.44 10.44
CA VAL A 211 0.76 -25.43 11.44
C VAL A 211 -0.71 -25.03 11.33
N ASN A 212 -1.25 -24.40 12.37
CA ASN A 212 -2.60 -23.84 12.36
C ASN A 212 -2.61 -22.52 11.57
N GLN A 213 -3.13 -22.53 10.35
CA GLN A 213 -3.24 -21.33 9.50
C GLN A 213 -4.37 -20.37 9.93
N ALA A 214 -5.29 -20.79 10.79
CA ALA A 214 -6.41 -19.98 11.27
C ALA A 214 -6.20 -19.56 12.72
N ASP A 215 -4.99 -19.19 13.08
CA ASP A 215 -4.59 -18.72 14.41
C ASP A 215 -4.88 -17.23 14.65
N GLY A 216 -5.36 -16.52 13.62
CA GLY A 216 -5.67 -15.09 13.63
C GLY A 216 -4.53 -14.20 13.15
N ALA A 217 -3.38 -14.79 12.80
CA ALA A 217 -2.25 -14.07 12.20
C ALA A 217 -2.34 -14.01 10.67
N PHE A 218 -1.56 -13.12 10.07
CA PHE A 218 -1.31 -13.12 8.64
C PHE A 218 -0.21 -14.13 8.33
N HIS A 219 -0.42 -14.94 7.31
CA HIS A 219 0.53 -15.93 6.79
C HIS A 219 0.81 -15.69 5.33
N LYS A 220 1.98 -16.07 4.87
CA LYS A 220 2.36 -16.01 3.46
C LYS A 220 2.01 -17.31 2.76
N TYR A 221 1.11 -17.23 1.81
CA TYR A 221 0.75 -18.28 0.87
C TYR A 221 1.47 -18.00 -0.44
N ARG A 222 2.23 -18.98 -0.96
CA ARG A 222 2.95 -18.83 -2.20
C ARG A 222 2.86 -20.10 -3.03
N PHE A 223 2.74 -19.95 -4.32
CA PHE A 223 3.08 -21.02 -5.26
C PHE A 223 4.00 -20.49 -6.35
N ASP A 224 5.01 -21.31 -6.67
CA ASP A 224 5.91 -21.07 -7.79
C ASP A 224 5.47 -21.99 -8.93
N TRP A 225 4.98 -21.38 -10.00
CA TRP A 225 4.45 -22.05 -11.16
C TRP A 225 5.50 -22.07 -12.26
N HIS A 226 5.98 -23.28 -12.62
CA HIS A 226 6.93 -23.54 -13.68
C HIS A 226 6.24 -24.27 -14.83
N THR A 227 6.21 -23.68 -16.00
CA THR A 227 5.69 -24.28 -17.23
C THR A 227 6.76 -25.14 -17.92
N GLY A 228 8.03 -24.98 -17.50
CA GLY A 228 9.17 -25.80 -17.92
C GLY A 228 9.69 -25.45 -19.31
N ASP A 229 10.72 -26.18 -19.70
CA ASP A 229 11.34 -26.12 -21.03
C ASP A 229 11.89 -27.50 -21.43
N GLU A 230 12.78 -27.56 -22.45
CA GLU A 230 13.41 -28.80 -22.89
C GLU A 230 14.37 -29.41 -21.85
N ASN A 231 14.76 -28.67 -20.80
CA ASN A 231 15.72 -29.08 -19.78
C ASN A 231 15.09 -29.21 -18.39
N GLU A 232 13.99 -28.48 -18.14
CA GLU A 232 13.28 -28.44 -16.85
C GLU A 232 11.84 -28.92 -17.01
N GLU A 233 11.41 -29.80 -16.10
CA GLU A 233 10.08 -30.38 -16.06
C GLU A 233 9.08 -29.40 -15.47
N ALA A 234 7.91 -29.24 -16.10
CA ALA A 234 6.83 -28.42 -15.58
C ALA A 234 6.41 -28.89 -14.18
N ARG A 235 6.17 -27.98 -13.28
CA ARG A 235 5.76 -28.24 -11.90
C ARG A 235 5.14 -27.02 -11.24
N VAL A 236 4.42 -27.24 -10.13
CA VAL A 236 4.00 -26.19 -9.21
C VAL A 236 4.50 -26.53 -7.82
N GLU A 237 5.21 -25.62 -7.21
CA GLU A 237 5.74 -25.71 -5.84
C GLU A 237 4.91 -24.84 -4.92
N PHE A 238 4.31 -25.43 -3.87
CA PHE A 238 3.46 -24.74 -2.93
C PHE A 238 4.19 -24.52 -1.61
N TYR A 239 4.12 -23.28 -1.12
CA TYR A 239 4.81 -22.85 0.10
C TYR A 239 3.82 -22.22 1.07
N PHE A 240 4.08 -22.44 2.36
CA PHE A 240 3.42 -21.78 3.47
C PHE A 240 4.50 -21.18 4.38
N ASP A 241 4.46 -19.87 4.62
CA ASP A 241 5.50 -19.13 5.35
C ASP A 241 6.92 -19.50 4.87
N ASP A 242 7.13 -19.46 3.56
CA ASP A 242 8.35 -19.81 2.85
C ASP A 242 8.84 -21.28 3.00
N VAL A 243 8.06 -22.13 3.65
CA VAL A 243 8.36 -23.56 3.75
C VAL A 243 7.66 -24.30 2.61
N LEU A 244 8.43 -25.01 1.78
CA LEU A 244 7.88 -25.88 0.73
C LEU A 244 7.06 -26.99 1.36
N VAL A 245 5.75 -27.02 1.09
CA VAL A 245 4.81 -27.99 1.65
C VAL A 245 4.39 -29.07 0.64
N TYR A 246 4.37 -28.73 -0.65
CA TYR A 246 4.00 -29.68 -1.69
C TYR A 246 4.57 -29.27 -3.06
N THR A 247 4.91 -30.27 -3.89
CA THR A 247 5.24 -30.07 -5.31
C THR A 247 4.33 -30.93 -6.17
N SER A 248 3.54 -30.31 -7.05
CA SER A 248 2.78 -30.98 -8.10
C SER A 248 3.60 -31.09 -9.38
N LYS A 249 3.54 -32.25 -10.02
CA LYS A 249 4.14 -32.51 -11.36
C LYS A 249 3.09 -33.08 -12.33
N GLU A 250 1.85 -33.09 -11.92
CA GLU A 250 0.73 -33.64 -12.68
C GLU A 250 -0.22 -32.54 -13.11
N TYR A 251 -0.67 -32.56 -14.33
CA TYR A 251 -1.65 -31.63 -14.87
C TYR A 251 -1.29 -30.14 -14.64
N ILE A 252 -0.06 -29.79 -15.02
CA ILE A 252 0.46 -28.44 -14.84
C ILE A 252 -0.06 -27.55 -15.97
N PRO A 253 -0.76 -26.45 -15.65
CA PRO A 253 -1.19 -25.46 -16.63
C PRO A 253 -0.02 -24.83 -17.39
N THR A 254 -0.29 -24.36 -18.59
CA THR A 254 0.68 -23.57 -19.39
C THR A 254 0.07 -22.24 -19.84
N ASN A 255 -1.26 -22.16 -19.93
CA ASN A 255 -1.95 -20.94 -20.39
C ASN A 255 -1.96 -19.89 -19.28
N ALA A 256 -1.63 -18.65 -19.64
CA ALA A 256 -1.74 -17.53 -18.76
C ALA A 256 -3.18 -17.37 -18.27
N GLY A 257 -3.34 -17.22 -16.96
CA GLY A 257 -4.61 -17.02 -16.27
C GLY A 257 -4.59 -15.76 -15.41
N ARG A 258 -5.77 -15.35 -14.94
CA ARG A 258 -5.85 -14.29 -13.93
C ARG A 258 -5.59 -14.86 -12.55
N LEU A 259 -4.91 -14.11 -11.68
CA LEU A 259 -4.88 -14.44 -10.26
C LEU A 259 -6.20 -13.99 -9.63
N TRP A 260 -6.85 -14.90 -8.93
CA TRP A 260 -8.07 -14.69 -8.19
C TRP A 260 -7.85 -14.80 -6.69
N LEU A 261 -8.58 -13.98 -5.94
CA LEU A 261 -8.66 -14.04 -4.49
C LEU A 261 -10.13 -14.07 -4.10
N GLY A 262 -10.53 -15.00 -3.24
CA GLY A 262 -11.94 -15.14 -2.90
C GLY A 262 -12.22 -15.76 -1.54
N LEU A 263 -13.33 -15.33 -0.95
CA LEU A 263 -13.99 -16.05 0.13
C LEU A 263 -15.33 -16.54 -0.39
N TRP A 264 -15.52 -17.85 -0.47
CA TRP A 264 -16.70 -18.45 -1.06
C TRP A 264 -17.23 -19.65 -0.25
N PHE A 265 -18.37 -20.20 -0.64
CA PHE A 265 -19.04 -21.24 0.08
C PHE A 265 -19.15 -22.50 -0.79
N PRO A 266 -18.14 -23.37 -0.77
CA PRO A 266 -18.20 -24.62 -1.51
C PRO A 266 -19.28 -25.54 -0.96
N ASN A 267 -19.83 -26.36 -1.85
CA ASN A 267 -20.81 -27.38 -1.48
C ASN A 267 -20.16 -28.39 -0.50
N SER A 268 -20.88 -29.01 0.31
CA SER A 268 -20.64 -30.11 1.25
C SER A 268 -19.22 -30.39 1.82
N TRP A 269 -18.15 -30.13 1.10
CA TRP A 269 -16.80 -30.50 1.55
C TRP A 269 -16.18 -29.51 2.57
N ALA A 270 -16.56 -28.24 2.55
CA ALA A 270 -16.14 -27.26 3.55
C ALA A 270 -17.04 -27.20 4.79
N GLY A 271 -18.15 -27.93 4.78
CA GLY A 271 -19.12 -27.97 5.87
C GLY A 271 -20.29 -26.99 5.69
N THR A 272 -21.12 -26.88 6.71
CA THR A 272 -22.29 -25.98 6.71
C THR A 272 -21.95 -24.73 7.52
N PRO A 273 -22.07 -23.52 6.96
CA PRO A 273 -21.82 -22.30 7.68
C PRO A 273 -22.72 -22.12 8.89
N ASP A 274 -22.18 -21.85 10.07
CA ASP A 274 -22.90 -21.66 11.31
C ASP A 274 -22.60 -20.30 11.98
N PHE A 275 -22.29 -19.29 11.16
CA PHE A 275 -21.93 -17.94 11.54
C PHE A 275 -22.75 -16.89 10.78
N GLU A 276 -22.64 -15.63 11.20
CA GLU A 276 -23.28 -14.48 10.54
C GLU A 276 -22.40 -13.95 9.40
N THR A 277 -21.22 -13.45 9.72
CA THR A 277 -20.22 -12.96 8.76
C THR A 277 -18.81 -13.39 9.16
N SER A 278 -17.91 -13.52 8.20
CA SER A 278 -16.48 -13.76 8.42
C SER A 278 -15.66 -13.19 7.29
N ASP A 279 -14.42 -12.83 7.56
CA ASP A 279 -13.55 -12.15 6.62
C ASP A 279 -12.35 -13.02 6.24
N PHE A 280 -11.93 -12.87 4.98
CA PHE A 280 -10.62 -13.21 4.46
C PHE A 280 -9.90 -11.89 4.22
N GLU A 281 -8.89 -11.59 5.04
CA GLU A 281 -8.14 -10.35 4.98
C GLU A 281 -6.83 -10.58 4.24
N ILE A 282 -6.51 -9.73 3.25
CA ILE A 282 -5.28 -9.79 2.47
C ILE A 282 -4.46 -8.53 2.70
N ASP A 283 -3.23 -8.70 3.15
CA ASP A 283 -2.28 -7.62 3.41
C ASP A 283 -1.57 -7.19 2.13
N SER A 284 -1.11 -8.16 1.34
CA SER A 284 -0.39 -7.87 0.10
C SER A 284 -0.46 -9.02 -0.89
N VAL A 285 -0.29 -8.67 -2.17
CA VAL A 285 -0.22 -9.58 -3.30
C VAL A 285 0.99 -9.22 -4.15
N LYS A 286 1.81 -10.22 -4.52
CA LYS A 286 2.94 -10.04 -5.41
C LYS A 286 2.99 -11.17 -6.42
N ILE A 287 3.17 -10.83 -7.70
CA ILE A 287 3.46 -11.79 -8.76
C ILE A 287 4.80 -11.40 -9.39
N THR A 288 5.73 -12.35 -9.42
CA THR A 288 7.03 -12.18 -10.09
C THR A 288 7.08 -13.16 -11.26
N PRO A 289 6.83 -12.71 -12.50
CA PRO A 289 6.85 -13.59 -13.68
C PRO A 289 8.23 -14.21 -13.92
N PHE A 290 8.27 -15.48 -14.34
CA PHE A 290 9.52 -16.16 -14.72
C PHE A 290 9.78 -16.12 -16.23
N HIS A 291 8.73 -15.93 -17.06
CA HIS A 291 8.83 -15.90 -18.52
C HIS A 291 9.48 -17.15 -19.09
N GLU A 292 9.01 -18.32 -18.68
CA GLU A 292 9.55 -19.61 -19.13
C GLU A 292 9.11 -19.95 -20.56
N ALA A 293 9.90 -20.79 -21.22
CA ALA A 293 9.64 -21.16 -22.62
C ALA A 293 8.35 -21.97 -22.83
N GLY A 294 7.82 -22.57 -21.76
CA GLY A 294 6.56 -23.32 -21.78
C GLY A 294 5.31 -22.44 -21.63
N ASP A 295 5.46 -21.13 -21.40
CA ASP A 295 4.32 -20.21 -21.25
C ASP A 295 3.52 -20.11 -22.54
N THR A 296 2.20 -20.17 -22.41
CA THR A 296 1.27 -19.94 -23.51
C THR A 296 0.31 -18.82 -23.14
N ALA A 297 -0.08 -18.00 -24.12
CA ALA A 297 -1.04 -16.94 -23.91
C ALA A 297 -2.43 -17.53 -23.59
N GLN A 298 -3.26 -16.73 -22.90
CA GLN A 298 -4.69 -17.02 -22.74
C GLN A 298 -5.37 -17.19 -24.10
N ASN A 299 -6.47 -17.94 -24.12
CA ASN A 299 -7.24 -18.08 -25.34
C ASN A 299 -8.22 -16.90 -25.51
N GLU A 300 -7.96 -16.05 -26.52
CA GLU A 300 -8.82 -14.91 -26.84
C GLU A 300 -10.16 -15.30 -27.51
N THR A 301 -10.31 -16.54 -27.96
CA THR A 301 -11.48 -16.98 -28.72
C THR A 301 -12.69 -17.26 -27.82
N TYR A 302 -12.46 -17.61 -26.59
CA TYR A 302 -13.48 -17.93 -25.59
C TYR A 302 -13.15 -17.22 -24.27
N PRO A 303 -13.46 -15.92 -24.17
CA PRO A 303 -13.16 -15.17 -22.96
C PRO A 303 -13.90 -15.77 -21.76
N GLU A 304 -13.32 -15.69 -20.58
CA GLU A 304 -13.82 -16.14 -19.26
C GLU A 304 -15.26 -15.72 -18.93
N ASP A 305 -15.83 -14.80 -19.69
CA ASP A 305 -17.15 -14.20 -19.49
C ASP A 305 -18.31 -15.21 -19.52
N GLY A 306 -18.06 -16.44 -19.95
CA GLY A 306 -19.06 -17.53 -19.91
C GLY A 306 -19.44 -17.98 -18.49
N TRP A 307 -18.58 -17.69 -17.47
CA TRP A 307 -18.75 -18.17 -16.09
C TRP A 307 -19.12 -17.08 -15.08
N GLY A 308 -19.55 -15.95 -15.52
CA GLY A 308 -20.04 -14.87 -14.69
C GLY A 308 -19.36 -13.54 -14.95
N ASN A 309 -19.95 -12.50 -14.43
CA ASN A 309 -19.53 -11.15 -14.72
C ASN A 309 -18.34 -10.77 -13.85
N LEU A 310 -17.25 -10.32 -14.51
CA LEU A 310 -16.23 -9.53 -13.89
C LEU A 310 -16.58 -8.07 -14.17
N GLU A 311 -16.75 -7.28 -13.11
CA GLU A 311 -16.95 -5.85 -13.25
C GLU A 311 -15.59 -5.16 -13.37
N ASP A 312 -15.37 -4.51 -14.49
CA ASP A 312 -14.25 -3.58 -14.63
C ASP A 312 -14.56 -2.31 -13.84
N ILE A 313 -13.89 -2.17 -12.70
CA ILE A 313 -14.06 -1.04 -11.78
C ILE A 313 -13.32 0.22 -12.24
N SER A 314 -12.52 0.16 -13.33
CA SER A 314 -11.83 1.33 -13.88
C SER A 314 -12.78 2.43 -14.36
N HIS A 315 -14.02 2.06 -14.65
CA HIS A 315 -15.08 3.00 -15.03
C HIS A 315 -16.00 3.37 -13.86
N LYS A 316 -15.75 2.83 -12.64
CA LYS A 316 -16.43 3.28 -11.43
C LYS A 316 -15.65 4.45 -10.87
N SER A 317 -16.30 5.58 -10.82
CA SER A 317 -15.71 6.74 -10.16
C SER A 317 -15.53 6.43 -8.67
N SER A 318 -14.32 6.65 -8.15
CA SER A 318 -14.09 6.71 -6.71
C SER A 318 -14.74 7.95 -6.08
N VAL A 319 -15.28 8.83 -6.90
CA VAL A 319 -15.90 10.09 -6.50
C VAL A 319 -17.39 9.89 -6.34
N GLN A 320 -17.88 9.90 -5.11
CA GLN A 320 -19.32 9.82 -4.84
C GLN A 320 -20.07 10.98 -5.53
N GLY A 321 -21.00 10.64 -6.41
CA GLY A 321 -21.76 11.57 -7.21
C GLY A 321 -21.39 11.60 -8.69
N ASP A 322 -20.21 11.11 -9.08
CA ASP A 322 -19.73 11.06 -10.46
C ASP A 322 -20.38 9.89 -11.22
N VAL A 323 -21.55 10.13 -11.78
CA VAL A 323 -22.34 9.12 -12.46
C VAL A 323 -21.98 8.95 -13.93
N ASN A 324 -21.21 9.88 -14.50
CA ASN A 324 -20.70 9.78 -15.87
C ASN A 324 -19.31 9.14 -15.92
N ALA A 325 -18.66 8.97 -14.73
CA ALA A 325 -17.34 8.40 -14.53
C ALA A 325 -16.24 9.18 -15.27
N ASP A 326 -16.30 10.53 -15.27
CA ASP A 326 -15.25 11.39 -15.84
C ASP A 326 -14.17 11.78 -14.81
N GLY A 327 -14.31 11.29 -13.55
CA GLY A 327 -13.37 11.53 -12.46
C GLY A 327 -13.71 12.77 -11.63
N THR A 328 -14.80 13.49 -11.92
CA THR A 328 -15.21 14.66 -11.17
C THR A 328 -16.70 14.59 -10.82
N PHE A 329 -17.08 15.03 -9.63
CA PHE A 329 -18.50 15.21 -9.29
C PHE A 329 -18.90 16.68 -9.54
N ASP A 330 -19.69 16.92 -10.58
CA ASP A 330 -20.11 18.26 -10.96
C ASP A 330 -21.59 18.35 -11.39
N VAL A 331 -21.98 19.48 -12.00
CA VAL A 331 -23.35 19.72 -12.47
C VAL A 331 -23.77 18.73 -13.56
N SER A 332 -22.82 18.18 -14.34
CA SER A 332 -23.13 17.25 -15.43
C SER A 332 -23.70 15.96 -14.89
N ASP A 333 -23.20 15.46 -13.75
CA ASP A 333 -23.68 14.25 -13.09
C ASP A 333 -25.11 14.40 -12.56
N VAL A 334 -25.36 15.52 -11.89
CA VAL A 334 -26.70 15.84 -11.38
C VAL A 334 -27.71 15.95 -12.53
N VAL A 335 -27.31 16.55 -13.64
CA VAL A 335 -28.15 16.66 -14.84
C VAL A 335 -28.34 15.28 -15.48
N LEU A 336 -27.33 14.45 -15.51
CA LEU A 336 -27.41 13.08 -16.06
C LEU A 336 -28.34 12.20 -15.22
N LEU A 337 -28.17 12.19 -13.89
CA LEU A 337 -29.10 11.47 -13.00
C LEU A 337 -30.55 12.00 -13.13
N GLN A 338 -30.72 13.31 -13.21
CA GLN A 338 -32.06 13.89 -13.41
C GLN A 338 -32.69 13.43 -14.73
N LYS A 339 -31.96 13.40 -15.80
CA LYS A 339 -32.42 12.89 -17.11
C LYS A 339 -32.79 11.41 -17.04
N TRP A 340 -31.95 10.60 -16.35
CA TRP A 340 -32.20 9.16 -16.18
C TRP A 340 -33.49 8.93 -15.38
N LEU A 341 -33.69 9.62 -14.26
CA LEU A 341 -34.91 9.53 -13.45
C LEU A 341 -36.18 9.96 -14.20
N LEU A 342 -36.04 10.87 -15.17
CA LEU A 342 -37.13 11.29 -16.05
C LEU A 342 -37.39 10.31 -17.21
N GLY A 343 -36.62 9.23 -17.32
CA GLY A 343 -36.76 8.23 -18.38
C GLY A 343 -36.37 8.74 -19.76
N ILE A 344 -35.45 9.69 -19.87
CA ILE A 344 -34.95 10.18 -21.17
C ILE A 344 -34.18 9.02 -21.84
N PRO A 345 -34.52 8.59 -23.06
CA PRO A 345 -34.01 7.34 -23.66
C PRO A 345 -32.49 7.25 -23.82
N ASP A 346 -31.82 8.38 -23.99
CA ASP A 346 -30.35 8.43 -24.19
C ASP A 346 -29.55 8.69 -22.90
N ALA A 347 -30.23 8.83 -21.76
CA ALA A 347 -29.56 9.03 -20.49
C ALA A 347 -29.10 7.68 -19.93
N LYS A 348 -27.79 7.45 -19.93
CA LYS A 348 -27.14 6.28 -19.34
C LYS A 348 -26.21 6.71 -18.23
N LEU A 349 -26.35 6.09 -17.07
CA LEU A 349 -25.39 6.26 -15.96
C LEU A 349 -24.27 5.26 -16.17
N THR A 350 -23.03 5.73 -16.17
CA THR A 350 -21.84 4.87 -16.23
C THR A 350 -21.61 4.22 -14.87
N ASP A 351 -21.77 5.01 -13.79
CA ASP A 351 -21.77 4.51 -12.41
C ASP A 351 -23.03 4.99 -11.67
N TRP A 352 -24.05 4.12 -11.64
CA TRP A 352 -25.29 4.44 -10.95
C TRP A 352 -25.11 4.44 -9.41
N LYS A 353 -24.16 3.62 -8.88
CA LYS A 353 -23.90 3.54 -7.44
C LYS A 353 -23.28 4.81 -6.90
N ALA A 354 -22.50 5.52 -7.69
CA ALA A 354 -21.99 6.82 -7.31
C ALA A 354 -23.12 7.82 -6.97
N ALA A 355 -24.32 7.60 -7.52
CA ALA A 355 -25.50 8.43 -7.24
C ALA A 355 -26.34 7.97 -6.05
N ASP A 356 -26.13 6.77 -5.53
CA ASP A 356 -26.88 6.25 -4.37
C ASP A 356 -26.36 6.88 -3.06
N PHE A 357 -26.87 8.07 -2.80
CA PHE A 357 -26.53 8.84 -1.59
C PHE A 357 -27.36 8.44 -0.37
N CYS A 358 -28.40 7.64 -0.59
CA CYS A 358 -29.24 7.12 0.47
C CYS A 358 -28.77 5.75 0.95
N GLU A 359 -27.83 5.11 0.22
CA GLU A 359 -27.28 3.79 0.48
C GLU A 359 -28.37 2.70 0.60
N ASP A 360 -29.43 2.84 -0.23
CA ASP A 360 -30.57 1.94 -0.23
C ASP A 360 -30.67 1.08 -1.51
N ASP A 361 -29.60 1.05 -2.34
CA ASP A 361 -29.51 0.37 -3.63
C ASP A 361 -30.65 0.73 -4.62
N THR A 362 -31.29 1.90 -4.43
CA THR A 362 -32.41 2.34 -5.27
C THR A 362 -32.24 3.79 -5.68
N LEU A 363 -31.97 4.07 -6.94
CA LEU A 363 -31.91 5.45 -7.40
C LEU A 363 -33.30 6.09 -7.52
N ASN A 364 -33.47 7.19 -6.81
CA ASN A 364 -34.72 7.93 -6.77
C ASN A 364 -34.49 9.44 -6.57
N VAL A 365 -35.59 10.19 -6.38
CA VAL A 365 -35.52 11.65 -6.23
C VAL A 365 -34.79 12.09 -4.95
N LEU A 366 -34.71 11.23 -3.93
CA LEU A 366 -33.98 11.56 -2.68
C LEU A 366 -32.48 11.59 -2.93
N ASP A 367 -31.95 10.67 -3.73
CA ASP A 367 -30.54 10.68 -4.13
C ASP A 367 -30.20 11.91 -4.93
N LEU A 368 -31.04 12.25 -5.90
CA LEU A 368 -30.89 13.47 -6.67
C LEU A 368 -30.91 14.72 -5.76
N CYS A 369 -31.74 14.73 -4.73
CA CYS A 369 -31.77 15.82 -3.76
C CYS A 369 -30.47 15.87 -2.95
N ARG A 370 -29.96 14.73 -2.48
CA ARG A 370 -28.70 14.63 -1.75
C ARG A 370 -27.49 14.95 -2.64
N MET A 371 -27.47 14.51 -3.89
CA MET A 371 -26.46 14.92 -4.87
C MET A 371 -26.46 16.44 -5.05
N LYS A 372 -27.63 17.05 -5.24
CA LYS A 372 -27.72 18.52 -5.34
C LYS A 372 -27.27 19.21 -4.05
N GLN A 373 -27.64 18.69 -2.89
CA GLN A 373 -27.17 19.19 -1.61
C GLN A 373 -25.64 19.11 -1.51
N LYS A 374 -25.03 17.97 -1.86
CA LYS A 374 -23.59 17.78 -1.81
C LYS A 374 -22.89 18.64 -2.87
N LEU A 375 -23.44 18.76 -4.08
CA LEU A 375 -22.89 19.65 -5.11
C LEU A 375 -22.92 21.12 -4.68
N THR A 376 -23.95 21.55 -3.96
CA THR A 376 -24.03 22.91 -3.40
C THR A 376 -23.27 23.03 -2.08
N ALA A 377 -22.97 21.91 -1.41
CA ALA A 377 -22.12 21.81 -0.22
C ALA A 377 -20.65 21.46 -0.56
N ILE A 378 -20.30 21.17 -1.81
CA ILE A 378 -18.93 21.36 -2.29
C ILE A 378 -18.73 22.88 -2.24
N GLU A 379 -18.45 23.34 -1.06
CA GLU A 379 -17.79 24.61 -0.90
C GLU A 379 -16.44 24.42 -1.63
N PHE A 380 -16.34 24.99 -2.84
CA PHE A 380 -15.04 25.48 -3.29
C PHE A 380 -14.40 26.16 -2.10
N PRO A 381 -13.08 25.97 -1.83
CA PRO A 381 -12.47 26.54 -0.65
C PRO A 381 -13.04 27.94 -0.45
N THR A 382 -13.76 28.11 0.65
CA THR A 382 -14.71 29.22 0.80
C THR A 382 -13.97 30.55 0.85
N ASN A 383 -12.61 30.46 0.94
CA ASN A 383 -11.78 31.62 0.98
C ASN A 383 -10.37 31.28 0.47
N GLN A 384 -10.13 31.49 -0.82
CA GLN A 384 -8.78 31.47 -1.35
C GLN A 384 -8.06 32.76 -1.00
N VAL A 385 -7.01 32.66 -0.21
CA VAL A 385 -6.17 33.78 0.22
C VAL A 385 -4.85 33.75 -0.55
N TYR A 386 -4.76 34.57 -1.58
CA TYR A 386 -3.52 34.70 -2.35
C TYR A 386 -2.51 35.60 -1.62
N VAL A 387 -1.30 35.08 -1.46
CA VAL A 387 -0.23 35.68 -0.69
C VAL A 387 0.99 35.91 -1.57
N LYS A 388 1.57 37.11 -1.53
CA LYS A 388 2.67 37.52 -2.41
C LYS A 388 3.93 37.98 -1.67
N ASN A 389 3.86 38.09 -0.37
CA ASN A 389 4.99 38.54 0.47
C ASN A 389 4.83 38.06 1.91
N THR A 390 5.88 38.23 2.70
CA THR A 390 5.97 37.81 4.09
C THR A 390 4.86 38.37 4.99
N GLU A 391 4.52 39.65 4.86
CA GLU A 391 3.54 40.27 5.73
C GLU A 391 2.10 39.76 5.42
N GLU A 392 1.80 39.52 4.15
CA GLU A 392 0.54 38.89 3.74
C GLU A 392 0.44 37.45 4.25
N LEU A 393 1.54 36.68 4.21
CA LEU A 393 1.59 35.31 4.75
C LEU A 393 1.33 35.32 6.26
N LYS A 394 1.99 36.18 7.01
CA LYS A 394 1.76 36.31 8.45
C LYS A 394 0.28 36.62 8.76
N ALA A 395 -0.27 37.62 8.06
CA ALA A 395 -1.68 37.97 8.23
C ALA A 395 -2.65 36.84 7.85
N ALA A 396 -2.34 36.07 6.80
CA ALA A 396 -3.14 34.91 6.38
C ALA A 396 -3.11 33.80 7.42
N LEU A 397 -1.94 33.45 7.96
CA LEU A 397 -1.80 32.45 9.01
C LEU A 397 -2.47 32.86 10.33
N GLU A 398 -2.36 34.13 10.73
CA GLU A 398 -2.98 34.66 11.94
C GLU A 398 -4.52 34.70 11.87
N ASN A 399 -5.10 34.87 10.67
CA ASN A 399 -6.54 34.98 10.45
C ASN A 399 -7.17 33.72 9.84
N ALA A 400 -6.40 32.65 9.68
CA ALA A 400 -6.85 31.41 9.09
C ALA A 400 -8.09 30.84 9.80
N LYS A 401 -8.94 30.16 9.03
CA LYS A 401 -10.17 29.49 9.51
C LYS A 401 -10.34 28.16 8.78
N ALA A 402 -11.10 27.27 9.36
CA ALA A 402 -11.47 26.02 8.73
C ALA A 402 -12.00 26.23 7.30
N GLY A 403 -11.40 25.56 6.33
CA GLY A 403 -11.71 25.64 4.90
C GLY A 403 -10.96 26.72 4.12
N ASP A 404 -10.08 27.51 4.76
CA ASP A 404 -9.25 28.48 4.04
C ASP A 404 -8.13 27.77 3.24
N GLU A 405 -7.90 28.26 2.03
CA GLU A 405 -6.77 27.86 1.20
C GLU A 405 -5.81 29.05 1.01
N ILE A 406 -4.67 28.99 1.68
CA ILE A 406 -3.63 30.01 1.62
C ILE A 406 -2.68 29.65 0.49
N ILE A 407 -2.66 30.44 -0.57
CA ILE A 407 -1.93 30.17 -1.81
C ILE A 407 -0.76 31.16 -1.92
N LEU A 408 0.46 30.61 -1.90
CA LEU A 408 1.68 31.41 -1.95
C LEU A 408 2.13 31.53 -3.41
N ALA A 409 2.28 32.77 -3.89
CA ALA A 409 2.94 33.04 -5.16
C ALA A 409 4.40 32.61 -5.11
N GLU A 410 4.99 32.31 -6.28
CA GLU A 410 6.43 32.04 -6.41
C GLU A 410 7.25 33.12 -5.74
N GLY A 411 8.24 32.74 -4.96
CA GLY A 411 9.15 33.68 -4.28
C GLY A 411 9.64 33.16 -2.94
N GLU A 412 10.49 33.98 -2.32
CA GLU A 412 11.03 33.71 -1.01
C GLU A 412 10.34 34.58 0.04
N TYR A 413 9.81 33.95 1.07
CA TYR A 413 9.16 34.55 2.21
C TYR A 413 10.12 34.52 3.39
N ILE A 414 10.87 35.60 3.59
CA ILE A 414 11.86 35.71 4.66
C ILE A 414 11.16 36.31 5.88
N TYR A 415 11.20 35.59 7.00
CA TYR A 415 10.58 36.06 8.21
C TYR A 415 11.32 37.28 8.78
N SER A 416 10.57 38.33 9.06
CA SER A 416 11.04 39.57 9.64
C SER A 416 10.07 40.03 10.74
N GLY A 417 10.15 39.43 11.92
CA GLY A 417 9.23 39.73 13.01
C GLY A 417 9.79 39.48 14.38
N ASP A 418 8.97 39.56 15.41
CA ASP A 418 9.34 39.19 16.77
C ASP A 418 9.50 37.67 16.88
N THR A 419 10.70 37.22 17.19
CA THR A 419 11.06 35.82 17.36
C THR A 419 11.23 35.42 18.83
N SER A 420 10.86 36.28 19.76
CA SER A 420 11.02 36.05 21.21
C SER A 420 10.34 34.78 21.73
N LYS A 421 9.35 34.24 20.98
CA LYS A 421 8.66 32.99 21.30
C LYS A 421 9.26 31.75 20.60
N GLY A 422 10.29 31.91 19.78
CA GLY A 422 10.89 30.80 19.02
C GLY A 422 10.14 30.39 17.76
N TYR A 423 8.95 30.92 17.50
CA TYR A 423 8.15 30.64 16.32
C TYR A 423 8.22 31.79 15.31
N MET A 424 8.23 31.44 14.03
CA MET A 424 8.20 32.40 12.92
C MET A 424 6.84 32.38 12.23
N PHE A 425 6.70 31.72 11.07
CA PHE A 425 5.41 31.55 10.44
C PHE A 425 4.55 30.58 11.25
N THR A 426 3.41 31.02 11.77
CA THR A 426 2.64 30.25 12.74
C THR A 426 1.15 30.20 12.39
N GLY A 427 0.61 28.98 12.24
CA GLY A 427 -0.80 28.67 12.11
C GLY A 427 -1.34 28.11 13.42
N THR A 428 -2.42 28.72 13.97
CA THR A 428 -2.99 28.31 15.27
C THR A 428 -4.48 27.94 15.19
N ALA A 429 -5.10 28.16 14.04
CA ALA A 429 -6.51 27.84 13.86
C ALA A 429 -6.70 26.34 13.61
N ASP A 430 -7.82 25.80 14.04
CA ASP A 430 -8.23 24.44 13.74
C ASP A 430 -9.02 24.39 12.42
N GLY A 431 -8.62 23.47 11.54
CA GLY A 431 -9.48 22.96 10.48
C GLY A 431 -10.45 21.89 10.98
N THR A 432 -11.08 21.20 10.08
CA THR A 432 -11.84 19.95 10.35
C THR A 432 -11.57 18.95 9.23
N GLU A 433 -12.00 17.70 9.41
CA GLU A 433 -11.87 16.69 8.37
C GLU A 433 -12.49 17.14 7.04
N GLU A 434 -13.68 17.74 7.09
CA GLU A 434 -14.39 18.21 5.90
C GLU A 434 -13.89 19.59 5.42
N LYS A 435 -13.20 20.33 6.28
CA LYS A 435 -12.73 21.70 6.00
C LYS A 435 -11.32 21.92 6.54
N PRO A 436 -10.32 21.22 6.02
CA PRO A 436 -8.93 21.45 6.41
C PRO A 436 -8.49 22.88 6.04
N ILE A 437 -7.47 23.37 6.71
CA ILE A 437 -6.79 24.61 6.32
C ILE A 437 -5.62 24.22 5.42
N ILE A 438 -5.59 24.74 4.21
CA ILE A 438 -4.57 24.41 3.23
C ILE A 438 -3.55 25.53 3.11
N LEU A 439 -2.27 25.22 3.22
CA LEU A 439 -1.16 26.13 2.94
C LEU A 439 -0.33 25.53 1.80
N ARG A 440 -0.31 26.18 0.64
CA ARG A 440 0.38 25.63 -0.52
C ARG A 440 0.99 26.67 -1.45
N SER A 441 1.93 26.25 -2.26
CA SER A 441 2.39 27.05 -3.41
C SER A 441 1.30 27.19 -4.49
N GLU A 442 1.32 28.29 -5.19
CA GLU A 442 0.49 28.51 -6.39
C GLU A 442 0.91 27.55 -7.52
N ASN A 443 2.21 27.38 -7.70
CA ASN A 443 2.81 26.51 -8.71
C ASN A 443 3.71 25.46 -8.04
N PRO A 444 3.33 24.18 -8.02
CA PRO A 444 4.16 23.10 -7.48
C PRO A 444 5.51 22.91 -8.17
N ASP A 445 5.64 23.29 -9.45
CA ASP A 445 6.90 23.18 -10.20
C ASP A 445 7.88 24.30 -9.83
N GLN A 446 7.40 25.36 -9.20
CA GLN A 446 8.18 26.51 -8.70
C GLN A 446 7.73 26.85 -7.28
N PRO A 447 8.04 25.99 -6.29
CA PRO A 447 7.53 26.14 -4.94
C PRO A 447 7.96 27.43 -4.25
N ALA A 448 7.06 28.02 -3.50
CA ALA A 448 7.38 29.12 -2.59
C ALA A 448 8.35 28.65 -1.50
N ILE A 449 9.28 29.52 -1.10
CA ILE A 449 10.33 29.24 -0.12
C ILE A 449 10.04 29.99 1.17
N LEU A 450 9.82 29.27 2.26
CA LEU A 450 9.72 29.84 3.61
C LEU A 450 11.10 29.81 4.25
N SER A 451 11.69 30.97 4.49
CA SER A 451 13.03 31.14 5.06
C SER A 451 12.95 31.74 6.46
N GLY A 452 13.61 31.08 7.41
CA GLY A 452 13.74 31.53 8.77
C GLY A 452 14.81 32.58 9.00
N SER A 453 15.59 32.92 7.99
CA SER A 453 16.72 33.87 8.01
C SER A 453 17.92 33.50 8.87
N SER A 454 17.89 32.43 9.68
CA SER A 454 19.04 31.98 10.50
C SER A 454 18.88 30.49 10.88
N VAL A 455 19.91 29.71 10.58
CA VAL A 455 20.00 28.31 11.03
C VAL A 455 20.26 28.14 12.53
N ALA A 456 20.58 29.23 13.24
CA ALA A 456 20.94 29.17 14.65
C ALA A 456 19.74 29.36 15.60
N GLU A 457 18.65 29.91 15.13
CA GLU A 457 17.53 30.35 15.97
C GLU A 457 16.18 30.11 15.29
N ASN A 458 15.19 29.80 16.11
CA ASN A 458 13.76 29.79 15.80
C ASN A 458 13.30 28.70 14.77
N TYR A 459 12.00 28.54 14.65
CA TYR A 459 11.35 27.53 13.81
C TYR A 459 10.69 28.21 12.61
N ALA A 460 10.98 27.75 11.39
CA ALA A 460 10.51 28.42 10.19
C ALA A 460 8.98 28.40 10.07
N LEU A 461 8.38 27.21 10.10
CA LEU A 461 6.93 27.04 10.05
C LEU A 461 6.46 26.23 11.27
N SER A 462 5.46 26.74 11.96
CA SER A 462 4.88 26.07 13.14
C SER A 462 3.36 26.00 13.02
N ILE A 463 2.81 24.79 13.16
CA ILE A 463 1.37 24.53 13.15
C ILE A 463 0.97 24.04 14.53
N LEU A 464 0.00 24.73 15.14
CA LEU A 464 -0.51 24.48 16.48
C LEU A 464 -2.01 24.21 16.49
N GLY A 465 -2.65 24.14 15.34
CA GLY A 465 -4.05 23.78 15.16
C GLY A 465 -4.21 22.48 14.39
N ASP A 466 -5.34 21.82 14.54
CA ASP A 466 -5.67 20.54 13.91
C ASP A 466 -6.03 20.69 12.43
N TRP A 467 -5.91 19.61 11.65
CA TRP A 467 -6.40 19.49 10.27
C TRP A 467 -5.80 20.52 9.30
N TRP A 468 -4.49 20.67 9.32
CA TRP A 468 -3.76 21.44 8.30
C TRP A 468 -3.24 20.53 7.18
N GLU A 469 -3.21 21.05 5.96
CA GLU A 469 -2.52 20.44 4.83
C GLU A 469 -1.47 21.41 4.27
N ILE A 470 -0.20 21.08 4.46
CA ILE A 470 0.97 21.86 4.01
C ILE A 470 1.49 21.18 2.76
N LYS A 471 1.45 21.87 1.62
CA LYS A 471 1.76 21.25 0.33
C LYS A 471 2.71 22.08 -0.53
N ASP A 472 3.57 21.38 -1.25
CA ASP A 472 4.37 21.96 -2.34
C ASP A 472 5.20 23.17 -1.91
N LEU A 473 5.81 23.14 -0.72
CA LEU A 473 6.60 24.22 -0.17
C LEU A 473 8.05 23.82 0.00
N LYS A 474 8.94 24.83 -0.02
CA LYS A 474 10.31 24.71 0.46
C LYS A 474 10.47 25.45 1.78
N VAL A 475 11.19 24.84 2.73
CA VAL A 475 11.45 25.41 4.05
C VAL A 475 12.94 25.35 4.34
N THR A 476 13.53 26.48 4.69
CA THR A 476 15.00 26.60 4.83
C THR A 476 15.42 27.67 5.86
N ASP A 477 16.70 27.70 6.15
CA ASP A 477 17.40 28.76 6.93
C ASP A 477 16.78 29.02 8.32
N ALA A 478 16.45 27.98 9.06
CA ALA A 478 15.95 28.05 10.42
C ALA A 478 16.66 27.06 11.34
N GLN A 479 16.53 27.23 12.65
CA GLN A 479 17.01 26.25 13.62
C GLN A 479 16.25 24.95 13.47
N LYS A 480 14.91 25.00 13.35
CA LYS A 480 14.06 23.86 13.02
C LYS A 480 13.17 24.21 11.82
N GLY A 481 12.92 23.22 10.96
CA GLY A 481 12.17 23.46 9.72
C GLY A 481 10.67 23.58 9.97
N ILE A 482 9.95 22.46 9.99
CA ILE A 482 8.50 22.41 10.21
C ILE A 482 8.23 21.79 11.58
N MET A 483 7.54 22.53 12.43
CA MET A 483 7.11 22.10 13.76
C MET A 483 5.60 21.92 13.80
N ILE A 484 5.16 20.75 14.25
CA ILE A 484 3.77 20.40 14.46
C ILE A 484 3.59 20.15 15.95
N ASP A 485 2.98 21.12 16.64
CA ASP A 485 2.84 21.15 18.10
C ASP A 485 1.35 21.09 18.49
N ASN A 486 0.95 20.05 19.21
CA ASN A 486 -0.45 19.82 19.63
C ASN A 486 -1.44 19.97 18.46
N SER A 487 -1.05 19.41 17.31
CA SER A 487 -1.80 19.51 16.05
C SER A 487 -2.04 18.10 15.50
N ASN A 488 -3.30 17.71 15.43
CA ASN A 488 -3.70 16.37 14.98
C ASN A 488 -4.19 16.38 13.54
N HIS A 489 -4.08 15.26 12.86
CA HIS A 489 -4.53 15.07 11.48
C HIS A 489 -3.89 16.04 10.46
N THR A 490 -2.74 16.61 10.81
CA THR A 490 -2.00 17.51 9.92
C THR A 490 -1.22 16.71 8.90
N LYS A 491 -1.27 17.16 7.64
CA LYS A 491 -0.57 16.55 6.52
C LYS A 491 0.53 17.47 5.99
N ILE A 492 1.72 16.92 5.75
CA ILE A 492 2.85 17.60 5.09
C ILE A 492 3.16 16.79 3.83
N VAL A 493 2.89 17.36 2.66
CA VAL A 493 2.89 16.64 1.39
C VAL A 493 3.76 17.35 0.36
N ASN A 494 4.66 16.62 -0.28
CA ASN A 494 5.51 17.12 -1.38
C ASN A 494 6.29 18.39 -1.01
N CYS A 495 6.81 18.46 0.23
CA CYS A 495 7.61 19.58 0.72
C CYS A 495 9.10 19.25 0.68
N GLU A 496 9.94 20.25 0.43
CA GLU A 496 11.40 20.17 0.57
C GLU A 496 11.82 20.95 1.82
N VAL A 497 12.55 20.29 2.74
CA VAL A 497 13.06 20.91 3.97
C VAL A 497 14.56 20.73 4.01
N TYR A 498 15.30 21.83 3.99
CA TYR A 498 16.74 21.79 3.83
C TYR A 498 17.47 22.97 4.50
N HIS A 499 18.77 22.79 4.74
CA HIS A 499 19.64 23.76 5.39
C HIS A 499 19.08 24.20 6.74
N ILE A 500 18.84 23.23 7.62
CA ILE A 500 18.22 23.39 8.93
C ILE A 500 19.25 23.17 10.04
N GLY A 501 19.24 24.04 11.05
CA GLY A 501 20.20 24.04 12.14
C GLY A 501 20.15 22.80 13.03
N SER A 502 18.99 22.27 13.26
CA SER A 502 18.70 21.07 14.04
C SER A 502 17.75 20.17 13.24
N GLU A 503 16.55 19.77 13.79
CA GLU A 503 15.61 18.85 13.16
C GLU A 503 14.88 19.46 11.95
N GLY A 504 14.69 18.67 10.90
CA GLY A 504 13.95 19.07 9.69
C GLY A 504 12.46 19.22 9.91
N ILE A 505 11.79 18.12 10.28
CA ILE A 505 10.35 18.08 10.61
C ILE A 505 10.20 17.44 11.99
N HIS A 506 9.40 18.05 12.87
CA HIS A 506 9.18 17.56 14.21
C HIS A 506 7.69 17.52 14.55
N LEU A 507 7.16 16.33 14.86
CA LEU A 507 5.82 16.12 15.41
C LEU A 507 5.95 16.05 16.92
N ARG A 508 5.39 17.01 17.66
CA ARG A 508 5.62 17.21 19.08
C ARG A 508 4.32 17.53 19.82
N ASP A 509 4.36 17.53 21.11
CA ASP A 509 3.27 17.98 22.00
C ASP A 509 1.91 17.31 21.72
N ASN A 510 1.91 15.97 21.71
CA ASN A 510 0.74 15.10 21.43
C ASN A 510 0.17 15.17 20.00
N SER A 511 0.95 15.62 19.03
CA SER A 511 0.53 15.62 17.61
C SER A 511 0.38 14.20 17.08
N SER A 512 -0.83 13.81 16.76
CA SER A 512 -1.21 12.44 16.42
C SER A 512 -1.98 12.35 15.09
N ASN A 513 -1.98 11.17 14.46
CA ASN A 513 -2.65 10.92 13.19
C ASN A 513 -2.17 11.83 12.05
N CYS A 514 -0.92 12.28 12.12
CA CYS A 514 -0.32 13.14 11.11
C CYS A 514 0.31 12.32 9.98
N LEU A 515 0.35 12.91 8.79
CA LEU A 515 0.95 12.31 7.59
C LEU A 515 2.08 13.19 7.06
N ILE A 516 3.26 12.60 6.88
CA ILE A 516 4.39 13.20 6.15
C ILE A 516 4.60 12.34 4.89
N GLU A 517 4.33 12.91 3.73
CA GLU A 517 4.30 12.15 2.49
C GLU A 517 5.04 12.84 1.34
N ARG A 518 5.81 12.09 0.57
CA ARG A 518 6.58 12.57 -0.61
C ARG A 518 7.46 13.80 -0.32
N CYS A 519 7.92 13.92 0.93
CA CYS A 519 8.81 15.01 1.33
C CYS A 519 10.27 14.68 1.04
N ASN A 520 11.06 15.70 0.72
CA ASN A 520 12.50 15.62 0.58
C ASN A 520 13.14 16.41 1.74
N VAL A 521 13.82 15.73 2.67
CA VAL A 521 14.44 16.36 3.84
C VAL A 521 15.93 16.08 3.83
N HIS A 522 16.75 17.11 3.77
CA HIS A 522 18.21 17.00 3.67
C HIS A 522 18.93 18.21 4.27
N ASP A 523 20.24 18.11 4.44
CA ASP A 523 21.07 19.19 5.00
C ASP A 523 20.52 19.69 6.36
N THR A 524 20.26 18.76 7.29
CA THR A 524 19.80 19.04 8.66
C THR A 524 20.95 18.94 9.66
N GLY A 525 20.80 19.56 10.83
CA GLY A 525 21.83 19.55 11.87
C GLY A 525 23.06 20.38 11.53
N VAL A 526 22.95 21.39 10.66
CA VAL A 526 24.11 22.20 10.22
C VAL A 526 24.75 23.01 11.36
N VAL A 527 24.02 23.26 12.45
CA VAL A 527 24.51 23.90 13.67
C VAL A 527 24.67 22.94 14.82
N SER A 528 23.71 22.02 14.97
CA SER A 528 23.66 21.06 16.06
C SER A 528 23.57 19.62 15.50
N PRO A 529 24.68 19.04 15.04
CA PRO A 529 24.68 17.77 14.33
C PRO A 529 24.05 16.61 15.12
N GLY A 530 24.20 16.60 16.44
CA GLY A 530 23.59 15.56 17.31
C GLY A 530 22.08 15.73 17.53
N TYR A 531 21.46 16.74 16.94
CA TYR A 531 20.01 17.02 16.94
C TYR A 531 19.54 17.35 15.52
N GLY A 532 20.15 16.73 14.54
CA GLY A 532 19.91 17.00 13.12
C GLY A 532 19.10 15.90 12.45
N GLU A 533 18.08 15.37 13.09
CA GLU A 533 17.16 14.39 12.55
C GLU A 533 16.41 14.97 11.34
N ALA A 534 16.18 14.15 10.30
CA ALA A 534 15.29 14.59 9.23
C ALA A 534 13.85 14.69 9.71
N ILE A 535 13.36 13.66 10.41
CA ILE A 535 12.03 13.63 11.00
C ILE A 535 12.12 13.10 12.44
N TYR A 536 11.52 13.86 13.36
CA TYR A 536 11.49 13.53 14.78
C TYR A 536 10.04 13.39 15.25
N VAL A 537 9.68 12.27 15.87
CA VAL A 537 8.33 11.97 16.33
C VAL A 537 8.30 11.83 17.83
N GLY A 538 7.57 12.71 18.50
CA GLY A 538 7.45 12.73 19.96
C GLY A 538 8.45 13.66 20.63
N SER A 539 8.59 13.51 21.94
CA SER A 539 9.54 14.22 22.80
C SER A 539 10.29 13.24 23.70
N ALA A 540 11.55 13.48 23.96
CA ALA A 540 12.30 12.66 24.92
C ALA A 540 11.70 12.76 26.32
N GLU A 541 11.76 11.70 27.14
CA GLU A 541 11.29 11.67 28.53
C GLU A 541 11.81 12.87 29.36
N SER A 542 13.02 13.28 29.11
CA SER A 542 13.64 14.41 29.82
C SER A 542 13.04 15.79 29.44
N THR A 543 12.25 15.87 28.39
CA THR A 543 11.61 17.12 27.92
C THR A 543 10.24 17.23 28.58
N THR A 544 10.13 17.93 29.67
CA THR A 544 8.90 18.04 30.46
C THR A 544 7.97 19.17 30.04
N GLU A 545 8.36 19.95 29.05
CA GLU A 545 7.62 21.14 28.58
C GLU A 545 6.51 20.79 27.61
N TYR A 546 6.59 19.62 26.96
CA TYR A 546 5.67 19.17 25.91
C TYR A 546 5.07 17.82 26.23
N GLY A 547 3.86 17.57 25.72
CA GLY A 547 3.26 16.23 25.75
C GLY A 547 4.05 15.25 24.89
N HIS A 548 3.99 13.96 25.26
CA HIS A 548 4.79 12.92 24.63
C HIS A 548 3.96 11.99 23.73
N GLU A 549 2.63 12.06 23.79
CA GLU A 549 1.71 11.10 23.18
C GLU A 549 1.46 11.39 21.69
N CYS A 550 2.50 11.29 20.86
CA CYS A 550 2.40 11.47 19.42
C CYS A 550 2.12 10.13 18.75
N HIS A 551 0.83 9.78 18.58
CA HIS A 551 0.39 8.45 18.18
C HIS A 551 -0.05 8.36 16.71
N TYR A 552 0.08 7.18 16.12
CA TYR A 552 -0.43 6.80 14.80
C TYR A 552 -0.02 7.74 13.66
N ASN A 553 1.21 8.25 13.73
CA ASN A 553 1.77 9.10 12.70
C ASN A 553 2.36 8.26 11.56
N THR A 554 2.20 8.71 10.33
CA THR A 554 2.69 8.02 9.14
C THR A 554 3.71 8.86 8.39
N ILE A 555 4.86 8.27 8.07
CA ILE A 555 5.92 8.84 7.22
C ILE A 555 6.06 7.90 6.02
N ARG A 556 5.73 8.39 4.83
CA ARG A 556 5.77 7.51 3.65
C ARG A 556 6.25 8.20 2.38
N ASN A 557 6.83 7.39 1.50
CA ASN A 557 7.30 7.84 0.17
C ASN A 557 8.28 9.03 0.25
N CYS A 558 8.98 9.21 1.37
CA CYS A 558 9.87 10.33 1.60
C CYS A 558 11.31 9.99 1.18
N LYS A 559 12.03 11.02 0.76
CA LYS A 559 13.46 10.96 0.53
C LYS A 559 14.18 11.72 1.65
N LEU A 560 14.94 11.01 2.48
CA LEU A 560 15.61 11.55 3.64
C LEU A 560 17.12 11.47 3.45
N GLY A 561 17.78 12.60 3.45
CA GLY A 561 19.19 12.76 3.10
C GLY A 561 19.41 13.20 1.64
N PRO A 562 20.68 13.50 1.26
CA PRO A 562 21.91 13.42 2.04
C PRO A 562 22.05 14.52 3.12
N ASN A 563 23.14 14.43 3.90
CA ASN A 563 23.52 15.41 4.92
C ASN A 563 22.48 15.58 6.05
N VAL A 564 21.78 14.52 6.40
CA VAL A 564 21.05 14.42 7.65
C VAL A 564 22.04 14.04 8.72
N ALA A 565 22.30 14.95 9.68
CA ALA A 565 23.42 14.82 10.60
C ALA A 565 23.18 13.85 11.76
N ALA A 566 21.92 13.56 12.11
CA ALA A 566 21.53 12.56 13.09
C ALA A 566 20.74 11.41 12.42
N GLU A 567 19.81 10.77 13.09
CA GLU A 567 18.94 9.73 12.49
C GLU A 567 18.01 10.33 11.43
N HIS A 568 17.74 9.58 10.37
CA HIS A 568 16.75 10.02 9.38
C HIS A 568 15.35 10.07 9.98
N VAL A 569 15.03 9.12 10.88
CA VAL A 569 13.80 9.16 11.68
C VAL A 569 14.12 8.76 13.12
N ASP A 570 13.76 9.60 14.09
CA ASP A 570 13.81 9.26 15.53
C ASP A 570 12.38 9.23 16.09
N ILE A 571 11.95 8.03 16.50
CA ILE A 571 10.63 7.78 17.09
C ILE A 571 10.80 7.63 18.59
N LYS A 572 10.26 8.55 19.35
CA LYS A 572 10.48 8.64 20.80
C LYS A 572 9.59 7.68 21.59
N GLU A 573 10.05 7.42 22.81
CA GLU A 573 9.26 6.79 23.87
C GLU A 573 7.93 7.55 24.10
N TYR A 574 6.93 6.88 24.59
CA TYR A 574 5.54 7.34 24.76
C TYR A 574 4.75 7.53 23.46
N THR A 575 5.32 7.18 22.30
CA THR A 575 4.58 7.16 21.03
C THR A 575 4.08 5.75 20.70
N ILE A 576 2.95 5.63 20.00
CA ILE A 576 2.34 4.36 19.60
C ILE A 576 2.01 4.39 18.11
N GLY A 577 2.27 3.29 17.40
CA GLY A 577 1.76 3.03 16.07
C GLY A 577 2.35 3.91 14.96
N THR A 578 3.55 4.46 15.15
CA THR A 578 4.23 5.22 14.09
C THR A 578 4.62 4.30 12.95
N THR A 579 4.21 4.64 11.73
CA THR A 579 4.55 3.90 10.51
C THR A 579 5.57 4.67 9.68
N VAL A 580 6.67 3.98 9.27
CA VAL A 580 7.66 4.50 8.31
C VAL A 580 7.75 3.53 7.14
N GLU A 581 7.31 3.97 5.96
CA GLU A 581 7.17 3.08 4.82
C GLU A 581 7.56 3.70 3.49
N ASN A 582 8.07 2.87 2.57
CA ASN A 582 8.44 3.26 1.20
C ASN A 582 9.37 4.48 1.15
N CYS A 583 10.16 4.71 2.18
CA CYS A 583 11.11 5.82 2.25
C CYS A 583 12.48 5.41 1.76
N THR A 584 13.22 6.39 1.24
CA THR A 584 14.63 6.22 0.87
C THR A 584 15.53 7.02 1.81
N PHE A 585 16.53 6.36 2.39
CA PHE A 585 17.51 6.97 3.30
C PHE A 585 18.87 7.08 2.63
N ASP A 586 19.42 8.29 2.53
CA ASP A 586 20.79 8.52 2.11
C ASP A 586 21.66 8.87 3.32
N GLY A 587 22.52 7.94 3.73
CA GLY A 587 23.36 8.06 4.93
C GLY A 587 24.55 9.00 4.80
N THR A 588 24.76 9.61 3.63
CA THR A 588 25.84 10.57 3.42
C THR A 588 25.70 11.73 4.40
N GLY A 589 26.74 12.02 5.15
CA GLY A 589 26.82 13.21 6.01
C GLY A 589 26.33 13.03 7.45
N MET A 590 25.84 11.84 7.86
CA MET A 590 25.53 11.58 9.27
C MET A 590 26.78 11.76 10.14
N SER A 591 26.67 12.51 11.24
CA SER A 591 27.79 12.88 12.10
C SER A 591 28.20 11.80 13.09
N GLY A 592 27.26 11.04 13.59
CA GLY A 592 27.41 10.09 14.70
C GLY A 592 27.43 10.75 16.08
N GLU A 593 27.23 12.07 16.16
CA GLU A 593 27.06 12.78 17.44
C GLU A 593 25.78 12.33 18.14
N ASN A 594 25.71 12.51 19.42
CA ASN A 594 24.56 12.13 20.25
C ASN A 594 24.07 10.68 20.03
N TYR A 595 25.01 9.79 19.68
CA TYR A 595 24.75 8.37 19.41
C TYR A 595 23.95 8.08 18.12
N ALA A 596 23.78 9.02 17.23
CA ALA A 596 23.18 8.78 15.91
C ALA A 596 24.03 7.79 15.11
N LYS A 597 23.53 6.55 14.91
CA LYS A 597 24.28 5.45 14.29
C LYS A 597 23.45 4.56 13.37
N SER A 598 22.20 4.89 13.15
CA SER A 598 21.22 4.13 12.37
C SER A 598 20.36 5.07 11.53
N PHE A 599 19.68 4.53 10.52
CA PHE A 599 18.70 5.29 9.75
C PHE A 599 17.49 5.64 10.61
N ILE A 600 16.99 4.66 11.38
CA ILE A 600 15.82 4.83 12.25
C ILE A 600 16.18 4.39 13.66
N ASN A 601 15.74 5.17 14.66
CA ASN A 601 15.79 4.82 16.06
C ASN A 601 14.36 4.68 16.61
N ILE A 602 14.01 3.47 17.06
CA ILE A 602 12.66 3.08 17.47
C ILE A 602 12.61 2.97 18.99
N LYS A 603 11.87 3.86 19.63
CA LYS A 603 11.65 3.85 21.10
C LYS A 603 10.15 3.82 21.44
N GLY A 604 9.27 4.03 20.45
CA GLY A 604 7.83 3.90 20.57
C GLY A 604 7.35 2.44 20.54
N ASN A 605 6.08 2.22 20.87
CA ASN A 605 5.42 0.93 20.80
C ASN A 605 4.66 0.74 19.49
N ASP A 606 4.49 -0.50 19.07
CA ASP A 606 3.67 -0.90 17.91
C ASP A 606 4.06 -0.17 16.61
N CYS A 607 5.35 0.15 16.47
CA CYS A 607 5.86 0.83 15.28
C CYS A 607 5.94 -0.12 14.09
N ILE A 608 5.66 0.39 12.89
CA ILE A 608 5.73 -0.36 11.63
C ILE A 608 6.82 0.27 10.75
N ILE A 609 7.86 -0.50 10.43
CA ILE A 609 8.98 -0.06 9.59
C ILE A 609 9.04 -0.99 8.38
N ARG A 610 8.51 -0.55 7.25
CA ARG A 610 8.36 -1.45 6.10
C ARG A 610 8.73 -0.84 4.75
N ASN A 611 9.21 -1.70 3.84
CA ASN A 611 9.47 -1.39 2.44
C ASN A 611 10.39 -0.17 2.22
N ASN A 612 11.28 0.10 3.15
CA ASN A 612 12.21 1.21 3.04
C ASN A 612 13.52 0.79 2.40
N VAL A 613 14.17 1.72 1.71
CA VAL A 613 15.49 1.49 1.12
C VAL A 613 16.53 2.42 1.75
N GLY A 614 17.59 1.86 2.32
CA GLY A 614 18.66 2.62 2.99
C GLY A 614 20.01 2.45 2.33
N TYR A 615 20.72 3.54 2.06
CA TYR A 615 22.07 3.56 1.52
C TYR A 615 23.04 4.20 2.51
N ARG A 616 24.03 3.44 2.99
CA ARG A 616 25.06 3.95 3.89
C ARG A 616 26.00 4.95 3.21
N ASN A 617 26.29 4.74 1.92
CA ASN A 617 27.11 5.62 1.08
C ASN A 617 28.48 5.98 1.69
N GLY A 618 29.16 4.98 2.26
CA GLY A 618 30.47 5.16 2.90
C GLY A 618 30.46 5.91 4.24
N CYS A 619 29.32 6.28 4.77
CA CYS A 619 29.22 6.99 6.05
C CYS A 619 29.66 6.11 7.22
N THR A 620 30.75 6.48 7.88
CA THR A 620 31.33 5.70 8.96
C THR A 620 30.58 5.81 10.29
N ALA A 621 29.71 6.79 10.43
CA ALA A 621 28.86 6.96 11.61
C ALA A 621 27.79 5.85 11.67
N ILE A 622 27.23 5.45 10.53
CA ILE A 622 26.20 4.42 10.45
C ILE A 622 26.84 3.05 10.74
N GLN A 623 26.42 2.41 11.81
CA GLN A 623 26.93 1.12 12.31
C GLN A 623 25.87 0.01 12.27
N ARG A 624 24.60 0.35 12.05
CA ARG A 624 23.45 -0.51 11.91
C ARG A 624 22.38 0.18 11.07
N ALA A 625 21.51 -0.59 10.47
CA ALA A 625 20.41 -0.02 9.71
C ALA A 625 19.37 0.58 10.65
N PHE A 626 18.89 -0.23 11.60
CA PHE A 626 17.87 0.18 12.56
C PHE A 626 18.33 -0.04 14.00
N GLU A 627 17.84 0.80 14.90
CA GLU A 627 18.04 0.68 16.34
C GLU A 627 16.69 0.68 17.04
N GLN A 628 16.53 -0.22 18.03
CA GLN A 628 15.33 -0.30 18.84
C GLN A 628 15.72 -0.38 20.31
N ASN A 629 15.18 0.51 21.12
CA ASN A 629 15.59 0.66 22.50
C ASN A 629 14.40 0.85 23.45
N ASN A 630 14.38 0.09 24.54
CA ASN A 630 13.58 0.40 25.71
C ASN A 630 14.33 1.44 26.55
N VAL A 631 14.08 2.71 26.27
CA VAL A 631 14.66 3.84 27.02
C VAL A 631 13.91 4.07 28.33
N VAL A 632 12.60 3.80 28.31
CA VAL A 632 11.68 3.86 29.45
C VAL A 632 10.99 2.52 29.56
N ASP A 633 10.87 1.99 30.77
CA ASP A 633 10.27 0.67 31.02
C ASP A 633 8.87 0.54 30.39
N GLY A 634 8.69 -0.53 29.61
CA GLY A 634 7.46 -0.81 28.86
C GLY A 634 7.35 -0.12 27.48
N TRP A 635 8.38 0.62 27.07
CA TRP A 635 8.41 1.25 25.73
C TRP A 635 9.46 0.59 24.81
N GLY A 636 9.41 0.91 23.53
CA GLY A 636 10.21 0.24 22.50
C GLY A 636 9.75 -1.20 22.26
N GLN A 637 8.44 -1.50 22.34
CA GLN A 637 7.89 -2.86 22.25
C GLN A 637 7.06 -3.05 21.00
N ASN A 638 6.97 -4.30 20.56
CA ASN A 638 6.07 -4.80 19.50
C ASN A 638 6.29 -4.16 18.12
N ALA A 639 7.50 -3.75 17.78
CA ALA A 639 7.76 -3.22 16.45
C ALA A 639 7.61 -4.33 15.38
N SER A 640 7.08 -3.95 14.21
CA SER A 640 7.03 -4.77 13.00
C SER A 640 8.01 -4.21 11.98
N VAL A 641 9.05 -4.98 11.62
CA VAL A 641 10.13 -4.52 10.75
C VAL A 641 10.25 -5.50 9.56
N TYR A 642 9.78 -5.08 8.36
CA TYR A 642 9.73 -5.99 7.23
C TYR A 642 9.83 -5.33 5.85
N GLY A 643 10.19 -6.11 4.85
CA GLY A 643 10.30 -5.66 3.46
C GLY A 643 11.38 -4.60 3.21
N ASN A 644 12.27 -4.34 4.19
CA ASN A 644 13.26 -3.28 4.06
C ASN A 644 14.53 -3.80 3.37
N GLN A 645 15.17 -2.95 2.58
CA GLN A 645 16.43 -3.26 1.90
C GLN A 645 17.50 -2.22 2.24
N VAL A 646 18.62 -2.64 2.81
CA VAL A 646 19.68 -1.72 3.25
C VAL A 646 21.05 -2.07 2.67
N TYR A 647 21.74 -1.09 2.14
CA TYR A 647 23.05 -1.20 1.53
C TYR A 647 24.11 -0.62 2.47
N MET A 648 24.86 -1.47 3.17
CA MET A 648 25.79 -1.11 4.24
C MET A 648 27.24 -0.97 3.79
N ASP A 649 27.55 -1.11 2.51
CA ASP A 649 28.89 -1.05 1.86
C ASP A 649 29.86 -2.14 2.33
N THR A 650 29.97 -2.43 3.60
CA THR A 650 30.97 -3.31 4.22
C THR A 650 30.39 -4.07 5.41
N ALA A 651 30.87 -5.28 5.63
CA ALA A 651 30.46 -6.16 6.73
C ALA A 651 30.91 -5.64 8.12
N THR A 652 31.90 -4.74 8.17
CA THR A 652 32.46 -4.25 9.43
C THR A 652 32.61 -2.74 9.44
N ASN A 653 32.40 -2.15 10.60
CA ASN A 653 32.65 -0.71 10.81
C ASN A 653 34.16 -0.39 10.94
N VAL A 654 34.49 0.88 11.07
CA VAL A 654 35.89 1.37 11.20
C VAL A 654 36.64 0.81 12.42
N LEU A 655 35.94 0.26 13.40
CA LEU A 655 36.53 -0.38 14.59
C LEU A 655 36.66 -1.90 14.42
N GLY A 656 36.37 -2.44 13.23
CA GLY A 656 36.37 -3.87 12.95
C GLY A 656 35.21 -4.64 13.61
N LYS A 657 34.19 -3.95 14.09
CA LYS A 657 32.96 -4.57 14.60
C LYS A 657 31.98 -4.81 13.49
N LYS A 658 31.21 -5.90 13.59
CA LYS A 658 30.17 -6.28 12.63
C LYS A 658 29.14 -5.18 12.45
N MET A 659 28.68 -4.99 11.22
CA MET A 659 27.51 -4.16 10.90
C MET A 659 26.26 -4.98 11.15
N TYR A 660 25.22 -4.36 11.63
CA TYR A 660 23.95 -5.03 11.94
C TYR A 660 22.80 -4.40 11.18
N PHE A 661 21.84 -5.23 10.82
CA PHE A 661 20.53 -4.77 10.34
C PHE A 661 19.74 -4.14 11.50
N LEU A 662 19.56 -4.87 12.59
CA LEU A 662 18.87 -4.42 13.78
C LEU A 662 19.78 -4.49 15.01
N ASN A 663 19.84 -3.43 15.78
CA ASN A 663 20.44 -3.39 17.12
C ASN A 663 19.34 -3.12 18.15
N ALA A 664 19.05 -4.10 19.01
CA ALA A 664 17.88 -4.13 19.86
C ALA A 664 18.23 -4.31 21.33
N TRP A 665 17.62 -3.52 22.24
CA TRP A 665 17.88 -3.52 23.69
C TRP A 665 16.59 -3.51 24.49
N ASP A 666 16.38 -4.56 25.33
CA ASP A 666 15.23 -4.70 26.26
C ASP A 666 13.87 -4.48 25.59
N CYS A 667 13.69 -4.96 24.35
CA CYS A 667 12.56 -4.68 23.50
C CYS A 667 11.93 -5.94 22.91
N SER A 668 10.83 -5.78 22.14
CA SER A 668 10.24 -6.86 21.36
C SER A 668 9.93 -6.38 19.94
N ALA A 669 10.13 -7.25 18.96
CA ALA A 669 9.82 -6.97 17.55
C ALA A 669 9.54 -8.26 16.79
N THR A 670 8.77 -8.15 15.71
CA THR A 670 8.69 -9.17 14.66
C THR A 670 9.43 -8.64 13.42
N VAL A 671 10.38 -9.44 12.91
CA VAL A 671 11.30 -9.04 11.84
C VAL A 671 11.27 -10.10 10.74
N TRP A 672 10.89 -9.72 9.50
CA TRP A 672 10.82 -10.66 8.38
C TRP A 672 11.00 -9.94 7.03
N ASP A 673 11.29 -10.68 5.97
CA ASP A 673 11.45 -10.21 4.59
C ASP A 673 12.37 -8.99 4.44
N ASN A 674 13.42 -8.91 5.24
CA ASN A 674 14.37 -7.82 5.14
C ASN A 674 15.65 -8.29 4.44
N PHE A 675 16.31 -7.37 3.76
CA PHE A 675 17.57 -7.64 3.08
C PHE A 675 18.64 -6.64 3.49
N MET A 676 19.87 -7.13 3.63
CA MET A 676 21.05 -6.32 3.91
C MET A 676 22.15 -6.66 2.90
N ALA A 677 22.70 -5.65 2.25
CA ALA A 677 23.80 -5.82 1.31
C ALA A 677 25.09 -5.25 1.89
N TYR A 678 26.21 -5.97 1.74
CA TYR A 678 27.56 -5.48 1.98
C TYR A 678 28.59 -6.27 1.18
N ASP A 679 29.73 -5.64 0.86
CA ASP A 679 30.81 -6.23 0.08
C ASP A 679 30.36 -6.80 -1.28
N GLY A 680 29.27 -6.25 -1.85
CA GLY A 680 28.72 -6.64 -3.15
C GLY A 680 27.76 -7.84 -3.12
N GLU A 681 27.40 -8.35 -1.94
CA GLU A 681 26.47 -9.46 -1.75
C GLU A 681 25.22 -9.00 -0.98
N LEU A 682 24.06 -9.54 -1.35
CA LEU A 682 22.78 -9.32 -0.71
C LEU A 682 22.42 -10.54 0.16
N PHE A 683 22.03 -10.30 1.40
CA PHE A 683 21.69 -11.31 2.39
C PHE A 683 20.26 -11.10 2.89
N SER A 684 19.49 -12.18 3.01
CA SER A 684 18.23 -12.17 3.77
C SER A 684 18.53 -11.99 5.26
N VAL A 685 17.70 -11.20 5.94
CA VAL A 685 17.83 -10.90 7.38
C VAL A 685 16.84 -11.73 8.17
N ASP A 686 16.81 -13.01 7.94
CA ASP A 686 15.97 -14.00 8.64
C ASP A 686 16.68 -14.74 9.77
N HIS A 687 17.99 -14.51 9.93
CA HIS A 687 18.84 -15.18 10.92
C HIS A 687 19.30 -14.22 12.02
N GLU A 688 18.80 -14.45 13.23
CA GLU A 688 19.14 -13.65 14.42
C GLU A 688 20.65 -13.59 14.72
N ASP A 689 21.40 -14.66 14.45
CA ASP A 689 22.81 -14.74 14.82
C ASP A 689 23.74 -13.91 13.95
N ASP A 690 23.36 -13.61 12.72
CA ASP A 690 24.25 -13.01 11.73
C ASP A 690 24.03 -11.51 11.50
N HIS A 691 22.81 -11.02 11.59
CA HIS A 691 22.50 -9.65 11.24
C HIS A 691 21.88 -8.83 12.37
N TRP A 692 21.63 -9.46 13.52
CA TRP A 692 21.08 -8.83 14.69
C TRP A 692 22.09 -8.76 15.83
N ASN A 693 22.07 -7.61 16.55
CA ASN A 693 22.71 -7.49 17.85
C ASN A 693 21.62 -7.16 18.87
N TYR A 694 21.38 -8.04 19.82
CA TYR A 694 20.24 -7.91 20.73
C TYR A 694 20.64 -8.27 22.16
N TYR A 695 19.95 -7.64 23.13
CA TYR A 695 20.12 -7.92 24.52
C TYR A 695 18.74 -7.90 25.22
N ASN A 696 18.40 -9.01 25.90
CA ASN A 696 17.16 -9.19 26.66
C ASN A 696 15.90 -8.86 25.84
N CYS A 697 15.89 -9.24 24.56
CA CYS A 697 14.83 -8.95 23.63
C CYS A 697 14.00 -10.19 23.30
N ASN A 698 12.72 -9.98 23.03
CA ASN A 698 11.84 -10.96 22.40
C ASN A 698 11.71 -10.59 20.92
N LEU A 699 12.59 -11.15 20.08
CA LEU A 699 12.59 -10.93 18.66
C LEU A 699 12.07 -12.20 17.96
N LEU A 700 11.10 -12.03 17.10
CA LEU A 700 10.48 -13.10 16.32
C LEU A 700 10.78 -12.89 14.85
N THR A 701 11.02 -14.00 14.13
CA THR A 701 11.03 -14.03 12.67
C THR A 701 9.80 -14.78 12.17
N TYR A 702 9.23 -14.35 11.09
CA TYR A 702 8.23 -15.13 10.37
C TYR A 702 8.92 -16.35 9.75
N GLY A 703 8.46 -17.58 10.05
CA GLY A 703 9.09 -18.81 9.65
C GLY A 703 10.32 -19.24 10.48
N GLY A 704 10.67 -18.50 11.52
CA GLY A 704 11.73 -18.85 12.46
C GLY A 704 11.31 -19.98 13.41
N LYS A 705 12.22 -20.97 13.56
CA LYS A 705 12.12 -22.04 14.56
C LYS A 705 12.49 -21.50 15.93
#